data_9bde6e11207f1513a4dcfe5544874b33
#
_entry.id   9bde6e11207f1513a4dcfe5544874b33
#
_cell.length_a   1.000
_cell.length_b   1.000
_cell.length_c   1.000
_cell.angle_alpha   90.00
_cell.angle_beta   90.00
_cell.angle_gamma   90.00
#
_symmetry.space_group_name_H-M   'P 1'
#
loop_
_entity.id
_entity.type
_entity.pdbx_description
1 polymer ?
#
loop_
_entity_poly.entity_id
_entity_poly.type
_entity_poly.pdbx_seq_one_letter_code
_entity_poly.pdbx_strand_id
1 'polypeptide(L)'
;MARELPKIYEPQQVESRIYEMWEQGGYFHAEKDESKKPFTIVMPPPNVTGQLHMGHAMDATLQDTLIRFKRMQGYNALWIPGVDHAGIATQIKVEEELRVKEGITRYDLGREKFLERVWDWKHKYGNRIVEQQKKLGASCDWDRARFTMDDGCSKAVREVFVSLYEKGLIYKGSRIINWCPHCVTALSDAEVEYVDKPGHLWHIRYPLADGSGEVIVATTRPETMLGDSGVCVNPNDERYKDIVGKTVILPLVNKEIPVVADDYAEMEFGTGCVKMTPAHDPNDFEVGLRHNLEVIRVLDDNGKVNEFGGKYQGLDRYEARKQIVADLEEQGYLVKVEDYAHNVGTCYRCHNDVEPIISAQWFVKMKPLAEKAIEVVKNGETKFVPDRFSKTYMNWMENVRDWCISRQLWWGHQIPAWTCADCGHITVSREDACQCEKCGSAHITREEDVLDTWFSSALWPFETLGWPENTEDLKKFYPTDVLVTGYDIIFFWVARMIFSGCEHTGKTPFHTVLIHGLVRDDKGRKMSKSLGNGIDPLEMIEKYGCDALRMNMVTGNSPGNDMRFYVERCEAMRNFANKLWNASRYVLMNLGGDVKNELPALETLEIADKWVLSKLNSLIADVTENMEKYELGVAIQKVYDFIWDTYCDWYIELTKARLYSENADRKQTAMQVLVYVLDQVLRLLHPFMPFITEEIWQSIPHEGEALIIAQWPEYRADLAFKAEENQMESVMEAIRAIRARRTEMNVPPSKKAALFILSAKKQIFAEGEGFLQRLAYADEVTMLDAEPENLDGMVTITTADAKLYIPMGQLVDVEKEIARITKELDNARKFLSSLEAKLSNEKFVSRAPEAVVNAEREKAAKHRDLIAQLEQSLSAMEKL
;
A
#
# COMPACT_ATOMS: atom_id res chain seq x y z
N MET A 1 35.39 17.68 17.20
CA MET A 1 35.33 18.70 16.12
C MET A 1 34.16 18.35 15.23
N ALA A 2 33.27 19.30 14.97
CA ALA A 2 32.16 19.08 14.03
C ALA A 2 32.74 18.70 12.65
N ARG A 3 32.21 17.65 12.06
CA ARG A 3 32.65 17.18 10.74
C ARG A 3 32.09 18.12 9.67
N GLU A 4 32.93 18.62 8.76
CA GLU A 4 32.46 19.44 7.65
C GLU A 4 31.67 18.58 6.65
N LEU A 5 30.39 18.94 6.41
CA LEU A 5 29.56 18.25 5.43
C LEU A 5 29.95 18.65 3.98
N PRO A 6 29.99 17.70 3.03
CA PRO A 6 30.21 17.99 1.61
C PRO A 6 29.21 19.01 1.04
N LYS A 7 29.58 19.66 -0.06
CA LYS A 7 28.72 20.68 -0.68
C LYS A 7 27.39 20.13 -1.20
N ILE A 8 27.38 18.88 -1.64
CA ILE A 8 26.22 18.18 -2.19
C ILE A 8 26.01 16.90 -1.37
N TYR A 9 24.77 16.58 -1.10
CA TYR A 9 24.39 15.29 -0.52
C TYR A 9 24.37 14.23 -1.62
N GLU A 10 25.17 13.16 -1.46
CA GLU A 10 25.23 12.02 -2.35
C GLU A 10 24.80 10.75 -1.61
N PRO A 11 23.53 10.32 -1.74
CA PRO A 11 22.97 9.18 -0.99
C PRO A 11 23.81 7.90 -1.13
N GLN A 12 24.31 7.61 -2.33
CA GLN A 12 25.08 6.40 -2.66
C GLN A 12 26.38 6.27 -1.86
N GLN A 13 26.95 7.40 -1.41
CA GLN A 13 28.17 7.40 -0.57
C GLN A 13 27.84 7.27 0.93
N VAL A 14 26.59 7.51 1.31
CA VAL A 14 26.15 7.58 2.71
C VAL A 14 25.42 6.31 3.13
N GLU A 15 24.46 5.86 2.31
CA GLU A 15 23.48 4.84 2.69
C GLU A 15 24.11 3.52 3.13
N SER A 16 25.01 2.95 2.34
CA SER A 16 25.65 1.67 2.68
C SER A 16 26.46 1.77 3.98
N ARG A 17 27.24 2.85 4.15
CA ARG A 17 28.06 3.06 5.34
C ARG A 17 27.22 3.25 6.63
N ILE A 18 26.13 3.98 6.52
CA ILE A 18 25.22 4.18 7.67
C ILE A 18 24.53 2.87 8.01
N TYR A 19 24.08 2.10 7.01
CA TYR A 19 23.43 0.82 7.25
C TYR A 19 24.37 -0.17 7.95
N GLU A 20 25.60 -0.28 7.45
CA GLU A 20 26.66 -1.09 8.09
C GLU A 20 26.94 -0.65 9.53
N MET A 21 26.97 0.64 9.80
CA MET A 21 27.14 1.17 11.15
C MET A 21 26.00 0.70 12.08
N TRP A 22 24.76 0.73 11.61
CA TRP A 22 23.62 0.26 12.41
C TRP A 22 23.67 -1.26 12.67
N GLU A 23 24.02 -2.05 11.66
CA GLU A 23 24.16 -3.52 11.81
C GLU A 23 25.29 -3.87 12.80
N GLN A 24 26.47 -3.27 12.63
CA GLN A 24 27.61 -3.48 13.50
C GLN A 24 27.37 -3.02 14.95
N GLY A 25 26.61 -1.95 15.11
CA GLY A 25 26.17 -1.47 16.43
C GLY A 25 25.11 -2.34 17.09
N GLY A 26 24.52 -3.31 16.37
CA GLY A 26 23.46 -4.18 16.89
C GLY A 26 22.14 -3.45 17.17
N TYR A 27 21.91 -2.27 16.58
CA TYR A 27 20.77 -1.42 16.91
C TYR A 27 19.42 -1.95 16.41
N PHE A 28 19.42 -2.98 15.58
CA PHE A 28 18.21 -3.65 15.11
C PHE A 28 17.76 -4.79 16.02
N HIS A 29 18.68 -5.29 16.84
CA HIS A 29 18.43 -6.44 17.68
C HIS A 29 17.53 -6.10 18.87
N ALA A 30 16.47 -6.89 19.07
CA ALA A 30 15.63 -6.78 20.25
C ALA A 30 16.24 -7.59 21.41
N GLU A 31 16.56 -6.89 22.49
CA GLU A 31 17.22 -7.47 23.66
C GLU A 31 16.25 -8.27 24.56
N LYS A 32 16.81 -9.13 25.39
CA LYS A 32 16.05 -9.83 26.44
C LYS A 32 15.84 -8.98 27.72
N ASP A 33 15.88 -7.66 27.59
CA ASP A 33 15.68 -6.73 28.70
C ASP A 33 14.20 -6.66 29.12
N GLU A 34 13.90 -7.17 30.30
CA GLU A 34 12.54 -7.17 30.86
C GLU A 34 12.06 -5.78 31.31
N SER A 35 12.95 -4.82 31.46
CA SER A 35 12.61 -3.46 31.90
C SER A 35 11.94 -2.65 30.77
N LYS A 36 12.21 -2.98 29.52
CA LYS A 36 11.66 -2.31 28.34
C LYS A 36 10.38 -2.98 27.87
N LYS A 37 9.32 -2.19 27.67
CA LYS A 37 8.07 -2.66 27.08
C LYS A 37 8.30 -3.17 25.65
N PRO A 38 7.85 -4.38 25.26
CA PRO A 38 8.00 -4.86 23.90
C PRO A 38 7.11 -4.08 22.93
N PHE A 39 7.57 -3.98 21.68
CA PHE A 39 6.75 -3.59 20.54
C PHE A 39 7.17 -4.47 19.35
N THR A 40 6.25 -5.25 18.83
CA THR A 40 6.57 -6.32 17.86
C THR A 40 5.78 -6.16 16.58
N ILE A 41 6.48 -6.22 15.45
CA ILE A 41 5.90 -6.39 14.11
C ILE A 41 6.51 -7.65 13.50
N VAL A 42 5.69 -8.50 12.89
CA VAL A 42 6.15 -9.56 11.98
C VAL A 42 5.94 -9.07 10.56
N MET A 43 7.01 -9.10 9.78
CA MET A 43 6.95 -8.66 8.38
C MET A 43 6.07 -9.61 7.56
N PRO A 44 5.15 -9.14 6.70
CA PRO A 44 4.57 -9.97 5.66
C PRO A 44 5.69 -10.58 4.81
N PRO A 45 5.89 -11.91 4.89
CA PRO A 45 7.07 -12.52 4.27
C PRO A 45 6.93 -12.48 2.75
N PRO A 46 7.80 -11.77 2.01
CA PRO A 46 7.73 -11.75 0.57
C PRO A 46 7.90 -13.14 -0.03
N ASN A 47 7.10 -13.42 -1.07
CA ASN A 47 7.17 -14.65 -1.83
C ASN A 47 8.49 -14.75 -2.61
N VAL A 48 9.19 -15.90 -2.55
CA VAL A 48 10.44 -16.13 -3.29
C VAL A 48 10.23 -16.32 -4.79
N THR A 49 9.26 -15.63 -5.37
CA THR A 49 8.91 -15.70 -6.80
C THR A 49 9.70 -14.74 -7.69
N GLY A 50 10.46 -13.84 -7.09
CA GLY A 50 11.27 -12.84 -7.81
C GLY A 50 11.70 -11.68 -6.92
N GLN A 51 12.03 -10.55 -7.56
CA GLN A 51 12.44 -9.32 -6.87
C GLN A 51 11.23 -8.59 -6.27
N LEU A 52 11.49 -7.78 -5.24
CA LEU A 52 10.52 -6.87 -4.64
C LEU A 52 10.04 -5.83 -5.68
N HIS A 53 8.83 -5.33 -5.49
CA HIS A 53 8.22 -4.26 -6.27
C HIS A 53 7.77 -3.11 -5.36
N MET A 54 7.23 -2.02 -5.92
CA MET A 54 6.85 -0.82 -5.19
C MET A 54 5.85 -1.07 -4.03
N GLY A 55 4.95 -2.05 -4.17
CA GLY A 55 4.06 -2.45 -3.07
C GLY A 55 4.82 -2.94 -1.84
N HIS A 56 5.84 -3.77 -2.03
CA HIS A 56 6.72 -4.21 -0.93
C HIS A 56 7.55 -3.06 -0.34
N ALA A 57 8.00 -2.11 -1.19
CA ALA A 57 8.73 -0.94 -0.70
C ALA A 57 7.86 -0.06 0.19
N MET A 58 6.57 0.12 -0.15
CA MET A 58 5.62 0.84 0.68
C MET A 58 5.36 0.11 2.00
N ASP A 59 5.02 -1.17 1.92
CA ASP A 59 4.74 -2.01 3.09
C ASP A 59 5.92 -2.01 4.08
N ALA A 60 7.15 -2.26 3.60
CA ALA A 60 8.35 -2.22 4.43
C ALA A 60 8.62 -0.82 5.01
N THR A 61 8.38 0.25 4.24
CA THR A 61 8.59 1.63 4.72
C THR A 61 7.63 1.98 5.86
N LEU A 62 6.35 1.59 5.76
CA LEU A 62 5.37 1.84 6.83
C LEU A 62 5.75 1.11 8.12
N GLN A 63 6.16 -0.16 8.01
CA GLN A 63 6.60 -0.96 9.16
C GLN A 63 7.86 -0.38 9.81
N ASP A 64 8.89 -0.08 8.99
CA ASP A 64 10.15 0.46 9.49
C ASP A 64 9.97 1.83 10.18
N THR A 65 9.06 2.66 9.65
CA THR A 65 8.71 3.94 10.26
C THR A 65 8.15 3.74 11.68
N LEU A 66 7.25 2.78 11.87
CA LEU A 66 6.69 2.47 13.20
C LEU A 66 7.75 1.87 14.14
N ILE A 67 8.56 0.95 13.65
CA ILE A 67 9.63 0.31 14.44
C ILE A 67 10.66 1.34 14.90
N ARG A 68 11.12 2.25 14.02
CA ARG A 68 12.06 3.33 14.40
C ARG A 68 11.45 4.27 15.41
N PHE A 69 10.20 4.70 15.20
CA PHE A 69 9.47 5.54 16.15
C PHE A 69 9.39 4.89 17.53
N LYS A 70 8.96 3.62 17.62
CA LYS A 70 8.84 2.92 18.90
C LYS A 70 10.21 2.65 19.55
N ARG A 71 11.23 2.35 18.78
CA ARG A 71 12.60 2.21 19.26
C ARG A 71 13.10 3.50 19.90
N MET A 72 12.87 4.64 19.26
CA MET A 72 13.22 5.96 19.80
C MET A 72 12.39 6.34 21.02
N GLN A 73 11.16 5.81 21.16
CA GLN A 73 10.37 5.95 22.40
C GLN A 73 10.86 5.04 23.55
N GLY A 74 11.93 4.27 23.35
CA GLY A 74 12.53 3.41 24.37
C GLY A 74 11.87 2.03 24.49
N TYR A 75 10.99 1.65 23.56
CA TYR A 75 10.46 0.28 23.50
C TYR A 75 11.56 -0.71 23.10
N ASN A 76 11.40 -1.95 23.53
CA ASN A 76 12.13 -3.09 22.97
C ASN A 76 11.45 -3.49 21.65
N ALA A 77 11.85 -2.80 20.58
CA ALA A 77 11.20 -2.91 19.28
C ALA A 77 11.77 -4.10 18.49
N LEU A 78 10.93 -5.08 18.22
CA LEU A 78 11.26 -6.26 17.43
C LEU A 78 10.54 -6.22 16.08
N TRP A 79 11.30 -6.23 15.00
CA TRP A 79 10.77 -6.44 13.66
C TRP A 79 11.36 -7.71 13.05
N ILE A 80 10.52 -8.76 12.94
CA ILE A 80 10.95 -10.06 12.45
C ILE A 80 10.84 -10.10 10.93
N PRO A 81 11.96 -10.25 10.20
CA PRO A 81 11.95 -10.44 8.76
C PRO A 81 11.78 -11.91 8.38
N GLY A 82 11.36 -12.15 7.15
CA GLY A 82 11.34 -13.49 6.60
C GLY A 82 10.95 -13.51 5.14
N VAL A 83 10.87 -14.75 4.58
CA VAL A 83 10.41 -14.99 3.21
C VAL A 83 9.46 -16.18 3.19
N ASP A 84 8.49 -16.15 2.27
CA ASP A 84 7.52 -17.21 2.09
C ASP A 84 7.92 -18.12 0.92
N HIS A 85 7.77 -19.43 1.11
CA HIS A 85 8.03 -20.44 0.09
C HIS A 85 7.08 -20.35 -1.11
N ALA A 86 5.87 -19.82 -0.91
CA ALA A 86 4.86 -19.53 -1.94
C ALA A 86 4.60 -20.70 -2.89
N GLY A 87 4.11 -21.82 -2.37
CA GLY A 87 3.97 -23.13 -3.03
C GLY A 87 3.69 -23.07 -4.52
N ILE A 88 2.44 -22.77 -4.92
CA ILE A 88 2.02 -22.73 -6.34
C ILE A 88 2.87 -21.73 -7.13
N ALA A 89 3.05 -20.54 -6.60
CA ALA A 89 3.66 -19.45 -7.35
C ALA A 89 5.14 -19.69 -7.64
N THR A 90 5.89 -20.22 -6.69
CA THR A 90 7.32 -20.56 -6.85
C THR A 90 7.48 -21.76 -7.77
N GLN A 91 6.66 -22.81 -7.57
CA GLN A 91 6.73 -24.01 -8.43
C GLN A 91 6.50 -23.66 -9.90
N ILE A 92 5.46 -22.90 -10.22
CA ILE A 92 5.17 -22.46 -11.61
C ILE A 92 6.34 -21.67 -12.21
N LYS A 93 7.01 -20.82 -11.42
CA LYS A 93 8.17 -20.06 -11.91
C LYS A 93 9.35 -20.95 -12.26
N VAL A 94 9.62 -21.97 -11.47
CA VAL A 94 10.69 -22.93 -11.75
C VAL A 94 10.31 -23.83 -12.94
N GLU A 95 9.06 -24.27 -13.04
CA GLU A 95 8.57 -25.04 -14.21
C GLU A 95 8.66 -24.21 -15.50
N GLU A 96 8.29 -22.92 -15.46
CA GLU A 96 8.44 -22.00 -16.60
C GLU A 96 9.92 -21.86 -17.02
N GLU A 97 10.82 -21.72 -16.04
CA GLU A 97 12.26 -21.64 -16.31
C GLU A 97 12.79 -22.92 -16.97
N LEU A 98 12.42 -24.10 -16.46
CA LEU A 98 12.78 -25.40 -17.05
C LEU A 98 12.27 -25.53 -18.49
N ARG A 99 11.01 -25.19 -18.72
CA ARG A 99 10.40 -25.25 -20.05
C ARG A 99 11.10 -24.32 -21.05
N VAL A 100 11.39 -23.08 -20.64
CA VAL A 100 11.96 -22.07 -21.54
C VAL A 100 13.44 -22.30 -21.79
N LYS A 101 14.22 -22.71 -20.77
CA LYS A 101 15.68 -22.86 -20.90
C LYS A 101 16.11 -24.24 -21.34
N GLU A 102 15.43 -25.30 -20.91
CA GLU A 102 15.84 -26.69 -21.08
C GLU A 102 14.86 -27.51 -21.92
N GLY A 103 13.63 -26.99 -22.15
CA GLY A 103 12.61 -27.71 -22.95
C GLY A 103 12.02 -28.95 -22.25
N ILE A 104 12.16 -29.04 -20.91
CA ILE A 104 11.72 -30.16 -20.07
C ILE A 104 10.67 -29.74 -19.04
N THR A 105 9.96 -30.74 -18.50
CA THR A 105 8.97 -30.60 -17.44
C THR A 105 9.50 -31.15 -16.10
N ARG A 106 8.79 -30.88 -15.00
CA ARG A 106 9.11 -31.48 -13.70
C ARG A 106 9.06 -33.01 -13.71
N TYR A 107 8.18 -33.58 -14.53
CA TYR A 107 8.02 -35.03 -14.65
C TYR A 107 9.24 -35.71 -15.32
N ASP A 108 9.93 -35.01 -16.23
CA ASP A 108 11.16 -35.49 -16.84
C ASP A 108 12.33 -35.53 -15.85
N LEU A 109 12.34 -34.59 -14.88
CA LEU A 109 13.35 -34.57 -13.82
C LEU A 109 13.08 -35.54 -12.68
N GLY A 110 11.83 -35.80 -12.35
CA GLY A 110 11.41 -36.43 -11.11
C GLY A 110 11.45 -35.50 -9.88
N ARG A 111 10.72 -35.91 -8.81
CA ARG A 111 10.44 -35.06 -7.64
C ARG A 111 11.71 -34.53 -6.96
N GLU A 112 12.69 -35.40 -6.70
CA GLU A 112 13.91 -35.02 -5.94
C GLU A 112 14.71 -33.96 -6.68
N LYS A 113 15.06 -34.19 -7.95
CA LYS A 113 15.83 -33.21 -8.75
C LYS A 113 15.07 -31.93 -9.03
N PHE A 114 13.75 -32.02 -9.15
CA PHE A 114 12.93 -30.81 -9.27
C PHE A 114 12.98 -29.97 -7.98
N LEU A 115 12.87 -30.58 -6.82
CA LEU A 115 12.97 -29.90 -5.53
C LEU A 115 14.35 -29.25 -5.33
N GLU A 116 15.44 -29.90 -5.76
CA GLU A 116 16.77 -29.28 -5.76
C GLU A 116 16.77 -27.96 -6.55
N ARG A 117 16.15 -27.93 -7.75
CA ARG A 117 16.03 -26.69 -8.55
C ARG A 117 15.20 -25.61 -7.84
N VAL A 118 14.15 -26.00 -7.13
CA VAL A 118 13.34 -25.04 -6.38
C VAL A 118 14.10 -24.49 -5.17
N TRP A 119 14.91 -25.30 -4.49
CA TRP A 119 15.79 -24.84 -3.42
C TRP A 119 16.86 -23.86 -3.93
N ASP A 120 17.47 -24.12 -5.08
CA ASP A 120 18.42 -23.20 -5.72
C ASP A 120 17.76 -21.86 -6.06
N TRP A 121 16.53 -21.92 -6.59
CA TRP A 121 15.71 -20.74 -6.84
C TRP A 121 15.43 -19.94 -5.57
N LYS A 122 15.01 -20.63 -4.49
CA LYS A 122 14.77 -20.01 -3.17
C LYS A 122 16.03 -19.32 -2.63
N HIS A 123 17.18 -19.96 -2.70
CA HIS A 123 18.43 -19.34 -2.22
C HIS A 123 18.77 -18.10 -3.02
N LYS A 124 18.67 -18.16 -4.33
CA LYS A 124 18.93 -17.02 -5.21
C LYS A 124 18.04 -15.83 -4.92
N TYR A 125 16.71 -16.04 -4.93
CA TYR A 125 15.76 -14.94 -4.80
C TYR A 125 15.51 -14.52 -3.35
N GLY A 126 15.59 -15.43 -2.39
CA GLY A 126 15.53 -15.11 -0.97
C GLY A 126 16.66 -14.18 -0.55
N ASN A 127 17.91 -14.47 -0.94
CA ASN A 127 19.05 -13.58 -0.69
C ASN A 127 18.86 -12.22 -1.37
N ARG A 128 18.36 -12.21 -2.60
CA ARG A 128 18.08 -10.96 -3.33
C ARG A 128 17.04 -10.09 -2.64
N ILE A 129 16.00 -10.70 -2.09
CA ILE A 129 14.95 -10.00 -1.31
C ILE A 129 15.57 -9.34 -0.08
N VAL A 130 16.41 -10.06 0.68
CA VAL A 130 17.09 -9.51 1.86
C VAL A 130 17.97 -8.32 1.48
N GLU A 131 18.77 -8.43 0.42
CA GLU A 131 19.56 -7.32 -0.09
C GLU A 131 18.71 -6.09 -0.46
N GLN A 132 17.57 -6.31 -1.11
CA GLN A 132 16.65 -5.22 -1.46
C GLN A 132 16.05 -4.55 -0.22
N GLN A 133 15.67 -5.33 0.81
CA GLN A 133 15.16 -4.80 2.07
C GLN A 133 16.22 -3.99 2.82
N LYS A 134 17.46 -4.46 2.85
CA LYS A 134 18.59 -3.69 3.43
C LYS A 134 18.81 -2.37 2.70
N LYS A 135 18.74 -2.37 1.37
CA LYS A 135 18.83 -1.13 0.57
C LYS A 135 17.65 -0.18 0.78
N LEU A 136 16.46 -0.69 1.13
CA LEU A 136 15.31 0.12 1.56
C LEU A 136 15.47 0.68 2.99
N GLY A 137 16.57 0.35 3.68
CA GLY A 137 16.83 0.82 5.03
C GLY A 137 16.06 0.09 6.11
N ALA A 138 15.54 -1.11 5.81
CA ALA A 138 14.76 -1.89 6.76
C ALA A 138 15.58 -2.25 8.01
N SER A 139 15.13 -1.81 9.18
CA SER A 139 15.80 -2.03 10.48
C SER A 139 15.31 -3.30 11.18
N CYS A 140 15.29 -4.40 10.42
CA CYS A 140 14.88 -5.72 10.89
C CYS A 140 15.91 -6.36 11.81
N ASP A 141 15.45 -7.18 12.73
CA ASP A 141 16.33 -8.09 13.48
C ASP A 141 16.71 -9.28 12.60
N TRP A 142 17.79 -9.13 11.84
CA TRP A 142 18.24 -10.12 10.86
C TRP A 142 18.68 -11.44 11.49
N ASP A 143 19.08 -11.46 12.75
CA ASP A 143 19.43 -12.69 13.50
C ASP A 143 18.20 -13.56 13.74
N ARG A 144 17.00 -12.99 13.68
CA ARG A 144 15.70 -13.66 13.78
C ARG A 144 15.02 -13.86 12.43
N ALA A 145 15.76 -13.75 11.33
CA ALA A 145 15.21 -13.99 9.99
C ALA A 145 14.68 -15.42 9.83
N ARG A 146 13.47 -15.56 9.27
CA ARG A 146 12.77 -16.82 9.15
C ARG A 146 12.39 -17.15 7.71
N PHE A 147 12.18 -18.43 7.47
CA PHE A 147 11.64 -18.95 6.22
C PHE A 147 10.48 -19.91 6.53
N THR A 148 9.34 -19.75 5.87
CA THR A 148 8.12 -20.55 6.17
C THR A 148 8.29 -22.06 6.05
N MET A 149 9.39 -22.55 5.47
CA MET A 149 9.77 -23.97 5.43
C MET A 149 11.07 -24.28 6.18
N ASP A 150 11.53 -23.45 7.11
CA ASP A 150 12.61 -23.81 8.01
C ASP A 150 12.16 -24.89 9.01
N ASP A 151 13.10 -25.50 9.72
CA ASP A 151 12.80 -26.62 10.62
C ASP A 151 11.78 -26.25 11.71
N GLY A 152 11.88 -25.05 12.28
CA GLY A 152 10.98 -24.57 13.32
C GLY A 152 9.55 -24.34 12.78
N CYS A 153 9.43 -23.67 11.65
CA CYS A 153 8.13 -23.46 11.00
C CYS A 153 7.52 -24.78 10.52
N SER A 154 8.33 -25.68 9.97
CA SER A 154 7.88 -27.02 9.57
C SER A 154 7.36 -27.85 10.74
N LYS A 155 7.99 -27.74 11.92
CA LYS A 155 7.51 -28.37 13.15
C LYS A 155 6.17 -27.79 13.60
N ALA A 156 6.04 -26.46 13.56
CA ALA A 156 4.78 -25.78 13.90
C ALA A 156 3.63 -26.20 12.97
N VAL A 157 3.89 -26.28 11.67
CA VAL A 157 2.90 -26.72 10.66
C VAL A 157 2.42 -28.14 10.95
N ARG A 158 3.34 -29.06 11.25
CA ARG A 158 2.99 -30.45 11.63
C ARG A 158 2.15 -30.49 12.90
N GLU A 159 2.54 -29.75 13.93
CA GLU A 159 1.79 -29.69 15.20
C GLU A 159 0.36 -29.20 14.98
N VAL A 160 0.18 -28.12 14.20
CA VAL A 160 -1.14 -27.58 13.86
C VAL A 160 -1.99 -28.59 13.12
N PHE A 161 -1.44 -29.24 12.09
CA PHE A 161 -2.17 -30.23 11.29
C PHE A 161 -2.65 -31.39 12.17
N VAL A 162 -1.74 -31.98 12.96
CA VAL A 162 -2.05 -33.13 13.83
C VAL A 162 -3.05 -32.74 14.92
N SER A 163 -2.83 -31.62 15.60
CA SER A 163 -3.74 -31.11 16.63
C SER A 163 -5.16 -30.86 16.10
N LEU A 164 -5.30 -30.25 14.93
CA LEU A 164 -6.62 -30.05 14.33
C LEU A 164 -7.28 -31.37 13.88
N TYR A 165 -6.49 -32.32 13.39
CA TYR A 165 -6.98 -33.67 13.06
C TYR A 165 -7.48 -34.42 14.28
N GLU A 166 -6.71 -34.43 15.36
CA GLU A 166 -7.09 -35.04 16.66
C GLU A 166 -8.40 -34.45 17.24
N LYS A 167 -8.61 -33.12 17.01
CA LYS A 167 -9.86 -32.42 17.36
C LYS A 167 -11.02 -32.68 16.40
N GLY A 168 -10.80 -33.44 15.32
CA GLY A 168 -11.80 -33.70 14.28
C GLY A 168 -12.14 -32.46 13.42
N LEU A 169 -11.26 -31.42 13.42
CA LEU A 169 -11.40 -30.21 12.62
C LEU A 169 -10.75 -30.34 11.25
N ILE A 170 -9.78 -31.24 11.07
CA ILE A 170 -9.27 -31.66 9.76
C ILE A 170 -9.85 -33.02 9.40
N TYR A 171 -10.27 -33.15 8.15
CA TYR A 171 -10.80 -34.39 7.60
C TYR A 171 -10.45 -34.54 6.11
N LYS A 172 -10.38 -35.80 5.61
CA LYS A 172 -10.29 -36.11 4.18
C LYS A 172 -11.68 -36.46 3.66
N GLY A 173 -12.10 -35.85 2.55
CA GLY A 173 -13.43 -36.08 1.99
C GLY A 173 -13.53 -35.72 0.52
N SER A 174 -14.48 -36.40 -0.18
CA SER A 174 -14.79 -36.09 -1.58
C SER A 174 -15.84 -34.98 -1.62
N ARG A 175 -15.49 -33.86 -2.24
CA ARG A 175 -16.35 -32.70 -2.43
C ARG A 175 -16.09 -32.07 -3.79
N ILE A 176 -16.99 -31.25 -4.29
CA ILE A 176 -16.71 -30.36 -5.40
C ILE A 176 -15.71 -29.31 -4.94
N ILE A 177 -14.63 -29.19 -5.69
CA ILE A 177 -13.56 -28.23 -5.46
C ILE A 177 -13.32 -27.42 -6.73
N ASN A 178 -12.74 -26.22 -6.55
CA ASN A 178 -12.20 -25.45 -7.65
C ASN A 178 -10.86 -26.08 -8.08
N TRP A 179 -10.78 -26.50 -9.32
CA TRP A 179 -9.60 -27.14 -9.89
C TRP A 179 -9.01 -26.31 -11.03
N CYS A 180 -7.71 -26.07 -11.00
CA CYS A 180 -7.03 -25.43 -12.13
C CYS A 180 -6.40 -26.48 -13.06
N PRO A 181 -6.93 -26.70 -14.26
CA PRO A 181 -6.39 -27.71 -15.19
C PRO A 181 -5.00 -27.40 -15.73
N HIS A 182 -4.61 -26.12 -15.70
CA HIS A 182 -3.28 -25.67 -16.12
C HIS A 182 -2.23 -25.89 -15.04
N CYS A 183 -2.54 -25.54 -13.80
CA CYS A 183 -1.64 -25.75 -12.66
C CYS A 183 -1.72 -27.19 -12.12
N VAL A 184 -2.73 -27.93 -12.53
CA VAL A 184 -3.04 -29.32 -12.11
C VAL A 184 -3.10 -29.41 -10.59
N THR A 185 -3.92 -28.55 -9.97
CA THR A 185 -4.06 -28.50 -8.50
C THR A 185 -5.39 -27.90 -8.07
N ALA A 186 -5.85 -28.29 -6.89
CA ALA A 186 -6.98 -27.70 -6.20
C ALA A 186 -6.69 -26.24 -5.79
N LEU A 187 -7.75 -25.43 -5.78
CA LEU A 187 -7.77 -24.05 -5.31
C LEU A 187 -8.81 -23.90 -4.19
N SER A 188 -8.55 -23.02 -3.25
CA SER A 188 -9.56 -22.56 -2.30
C SER A 188 -10.49 -21.53 -2.97
N ASP A 189 -11.67 -21.25 -2.41
CA ASP A 189 -12.61 -20.27 -2.96
C ASP A 189 -11.99 -18.87 -3.08
N ALA A 190 -11.11 -18.50 -2.15
CA ALA A 190 -10.41 -17.23 -2.17
C ALA A 190 -9.39 -17.10 -3.33
N GLU A 191 -8.94 -18.20 -3.90
CA GLU A 191 -7.96 -18.26 -5.00
C GLU A 191 -8.60 -18.23 -6.39
N VAL A 192 -9.93 -18.04 -6.46
CA VAL A 192 -10.68 -17.94 -7.71
C VAL A 192 -11.14 -16.51 -7.93
N GLU A 193 -10.73 -15.95 -9.07
CA GLU A 193 -11.17 -14.63 -9.53
C GLU A 193 -12.27 -14.80 -10.57
N TYR A 194 -13.34 -14.03 -10.45
CA TYR A 194 -14.47 -14.11 -11.37
C TYR A 194 -14.40 -13.02 -12.44
N VAL A 195 -14.51 -13.43 -13.70
CA VAL A 195 -14.43 -12.53 -14.85
C VAL A 195 -15.65 -12.73 -15.73
N ASP A 196 -16.32 -11.63 -16.10
CA ASP A 196 -17.42 -11.66 -17.07
C ASP A 196 -16.88 -12.02 -18.45
N LYS A 197 -17.39 -13.14 -19.00
CA LYS A 197 -17.02 -13.62 -20.34
C LYS A 197 -18.24 -13.71 -21.23
N PRO A 198 -18.12 -13.35 -22.50
CA PRO A 198 -19.16 -13.67 -23.50
C PRO A 198 -19.23 -15.18 -23.66
N GLY A 199 -20.43 -15.71 -23.73
CA GLY A 199 -20.71 -17.12 -23.90
C GLY A 199 -22.07 -17.33 -24.51
N HIS A 200 -22.57 -18.54 -24.40
CA HIS A 200 -23.89 -18.91 -24.92
C HIS A 200 -24.65 -19.73 -23.89
N LEU A 201 -25.95 -19.71 -24.00
CA LEU A 201 -26.86 -20.60 -23.32
C LEU A 201 -27.45 -21.54 -24.40
N TRP A 202 -27.11 -22.82 -24.32
CA TRP A 202 -27.57 -23.84 -25.23
C TRP A 202 -28.81 -24.53 -24.68
N HIS A 203 -29.93 -24.51 -25.43
CA HIS A 203 -31.18 -25.16 -25.10
C HIS A 203 -31.18 -26.56 -25.77
N ILE A 204 -31.22 -27.60 -24.92
CA ILE A 204 -31.05 -28.98 -25.38
C ILE A 204 -32.30 -29.79 -24.98
N ARG A 205 -32.77 -30.57 -25.92
CA ARG A 205 -33.93 -31.43 -25.81
C ARG A 205 -33.53 -32.78 -25.17
N TYR A 206 -34.21 -33.18 -24.11
CA TYR A 206 -34.07 -34.48 -23.46
C TYR A 206 -35.40 -35.19 -23.60
N PRO A 207 -35.53 -36.23 -24.49
CA PRO A 207 -36.76 -37.00 -24.67
C PRO A 207 -37.14 -37.78 -23.40
N LEU A 208 -38.43 -37.86 -23.07
CA LEU A 208 -38.92 -38.77 -22.04
C LEU A 208 -38.72 -40.20 -22.50
N ALA A 209 -38.26 -41.10 -21.60
CA ALA A 209 -37.99 -42.50 -21.91
C ALA A 209 -39.26 -43.28 -22.33
N ASP A 210 -40.40 -42.85 -21.82
CA ASP A 210 -41.72 -43.44 -22.17
C ASP A 210 -42.29 -42.92 -23.53
N GLY A 211 -41.60 -42.03 -24.19
CA GLY A 211 -42.03 -41.43 -25.45
C GLY A 211 -43.20 -40.44 -25.33
N SER A 212 -43.61 -40.05 -24.10
CA SER A 212 -44.75 -39.15 -23.88
C SER A 212 -44.45 -37.67 -24.11
N GLY A 213 -43.21 -37.28 -24.39
CA GLY A 213 -42.82 -35.93 -24.62
C GLY A 213 -41.31 -35.70 -24.46
N GLU A 214 -40.96 -34.48 -24.05
CA GLU A 214 -39.59 -34.06 -23.89
C GLU A 214 -39.46 -32.96 -22.82
N VAL A 215 -38.27 -32.77 -22.24
CA VAL A 215 -37.94 -31.59 -21.50
C VAL A 215 -36.81 -30.81 -22.18
N ILE A 216 -36.77 -29.52 -22.03
CA ILE A 216 -35.72 -28.69 -22.58
C ILE A 216 -34.89 -28.13 -21.43
N VAL A 217 -33.60 -28.47 -21.38
CA VAL A 217 -32.67 -27.91 -20.42
C VAL A 217 -31.84 -26.81 -21.06
N ALA A 218 -31.40 -25.83 -20.29
CA ALA A 218 -30.53 -24.75 -20.76
C ALA A 218 -29.21 -24.80 -19.99
N THR A 219 -28.08 -24.79 -20.70
CA THR A 219 -26.75 -24.87 -20.09
C THR A 219 -25.74 -23.95 -20.76
N THR A 220 -24.81 -23.43 -19.95
CA THR A 220 -23.60 -22.72 -20.43
C THR A 220 -22.43 -23.67 -20.68
N ARG A 221 -22.55 -24.95 -20.31
CA ARG A 221 -21.47 -25.94 -20.30
C ARG A 221 -21.91 -27.27 -20.91
N PRO A 222 -22.12 -27.32 -22.24
CA PRO A 222 -22.54 -28.57 -22.94
C PRO A 222 -21.56 -29.72 -22.76
N GLU A 223 -20.27 -29.45 -22.58
CA GLU A 223 -19.23 -30.49 -22.40
C GLU A 223 -19.42 -31.35 -21.16
N THR A 224 -20.06 -30.81 -20.11
CA THR A 224 -20.31 -31.58 -18.88
C THR A 224 -21.58 -32.42 -18.94
N MET A 225 -22.45 -32.21 -19.93
CA MET A 225 -23.71 -32.95 -20.03
C MET A 225 -23.53 -34.46 -20.16
N LEU A 226 -22.38 -34.91 -20.66
CA LEU A 226 -22.06 -36.35 -20.76
C LEU A 226 -22.07 -37.04 -19.38
N GLY A 227 -21.89 -36.27 -18.30
CA GLY A 227 -21.97 -36.75 -16.91
C GLY A 227 -23.28 -36.41 -16.21
N ASP A 228 -24.32 -36.02 -16.92
CA ASP A 228 -25.63 -35.77 -16.30
C ASP A 228 -26.20 -37.04 -15.71
N SER A 229 -26.68 -36.94 -14.50
CA SER A 229 -27.28 -38.05 -13.76
C SER A 229 -28.72 -37.80 -13.31
N GLY A 230 -29.26 -36.65 -13.67
CA GLY A 230 -30.65 -36.29 -13.42
C GLY A 230 -31.06 -35.00 -14.10
N VAL A 231 -32.35 -34.69 -14.03
CA VAL A 231 -32.94 -33.41 -14.38
C VAL A 231 -33.75 -32.94 -13.20
N CYS A 232 -33.59 -31.68 -12.81
CA CYS A 232 -34.26 -31.07 -11.67
C CYS A 232 -35.33 -30.10 -12.13
N VAL A 233 -36.52 -30.13 -11.52
CA VAL A 233 -37.61 -29.21 -11.71
C VAL A 233 -38.12 -28.70 -10.36
N ASN A 234 -38.75 -27.54 -10.33
CA ASN A 234 -39.30 -27.03 -9.09
C ASN A 234 -40.58 -27.80 -8.72
N PRO A 235 -40.77 -28.26 -7.46
CA PRO A 235 -41.95 -29.00 -7.06
C PRO A 235 -43.27 -28.22 -7.23
N ASN A 236 -43.20 -26.89 -7.28
CA ASN A 236 -44.36 -26.00 -7.45
C ASN A 236 -44.59 -25.60 -8.93
N ASP A 237 -43.78 -26.09 -9.86
CA ASP A 237 -43.93 -25.76 -11.28
C ASP A 237 -44.94 -26.68 -11.94
N GLU A 238 -46.12 -26.13 -12.24
CA GLU A 238 -47.24 -26.84 -12.87
C GLU A 238 -46.86 -27.47 -14.25
N ARG A 239 -45.86 -26.89 -14.95
CA ARG A 239 -45.42 -27.38 -16.26
C ARG A 239 -44.84 -28.80 -16.22
N TYR A 240 -44.25 -29.19 -15.06
CA TYR A 240 -43.42 -30.37 -14.92
C TYR A 240 -43.95 -31.37 -13.89
N LYS A 241 -45.08 -31.13 -13.22
CA LYS A 241 -45.63 -31.99 -12.18
C LYS A 241 -45.81 -33.46 -12.65
N ASP A 242 -46.29 -33.65 -13.87
CA ASP A 242 -46.61 -34.97 -14.40
C ASP A 242 -45.40 -35.79 -14.83
N ILE A 243 -44.20 -35.19 -14.85
CA ILE A 243 -42.97 -35.85 -15.28
C ILE A 243 -42.01 -36.12 -14.09
N VAL A 244 -42.27 -35.58 -12.89
CA VAL A 244 -41.51 -35.91 -11.68
C VAL A 244 -41.58 -37.39 -11.41
N GLY A 245 -40.40 -38.02 -11.20
CA GLY A 245 -40.28 -39.46 -10.99
C GLY A 245 -40.21 -40.30 -12.27
N LYS A 246 -40.45 -39.72 -13.48
CA LYS A 246 -40.13 -40.36 -14.76
C LYS A 246 -38.64 -40.27 -15.06
N THR A 247 -38.24 -40.87 -16.19
CA THR A 247 -36.86 -40.80 -16.70
C THR A 247 -36.84 -40.11 -18.08
N VAL A 248 -35.72 -39.44 -18.35
CA VAL A 248 -35.41 -38.88 -19.69
C VAL A 248 -34.20 -39.57 -20.27
N ILE A 249 -34.10 -39.56 -21.56
CA ILE A 249 -32.92 -40.11 -22.29
C ILE A 249 -31.88 -38.96 -22.42
N LEU A 250 -30.71 -39.15 -21.86
CA LEU A 250 -29.58 -38.23 -22.01
C LEU A 250 -29.07 -38.30 -23.47
N PRO A 251 -29.16 -37.20 -24.24
CA PRO A 251 -28.68 -37.18 -25.65
C PRO A 251 -27.22 -37.56 -25.74
N LEU A 252 -26.82 -38.14 -26.91
CA LEU A 252 -25.47 -38.59 -27.24
C LEU A 252 -24.95 -39.79 -26.43
N VAL A 253 -25.39 -39.94 -25.15
CA VAL A 253 -25.00 -41.02 -24.23
C VAL A 253 -26.02 -42.15 -24.26
N ASN A 254 -27.27 -41.87 -24.56
CA ASN A 254 -28.41 -42.81 -24.60
C ASN A 254 -28.67 -43.52 -23.24
N LYS A 255 -28.41 -42.79 -22.12
CA LYS A 255 -28.65 -43.26 -20.77
C LYS A 255 -29.94 -42.68 -20.23
N GLU A 256 -30.72 -43.52 -19.53
CA GLU A 256 -31.88 -43.04 -18.78
C GLU A 256 -31.44 -42.40 -17.49
N ILE A 257 -31.93 -41.15 -17.22
CA ILE A 257 -31.69 -40.40 -15.99
C ILE A 257 -33.02 -39.90 -15.40
N PRO A 258 -33.16 -39.86 -14.05
CA PRO A 258 -34.41 -39.50 -13.40
C PRO A 258 -34.69 -37.99 -13.46
N VAL A 259 -36.02 -37.67 -13.45
CA VAL A 259 -36.52 -36.31 -13.17
C VAL A 259 -36.82 -36.18 -11.69
N VAL A 260 -36.13 -35.29 -11.01
CA VAL A 260 -36.31 -35.05 -9.55
C VAL A 260 -36.90 -33.66 -9.30
N ALA A 261 -37.61 -33.53 -8.17
CA ALA A 261 -38.19 -32.25 -7.76
C ALA A 261 -37.39 -31.63 -6.60
N ASP A 262 -36.88 -30.44 -6.79
CA ASP A 262 -36.11 -29.71 -5.76
C ASP A 262 -36.35 -28.20 -5.91
N ASP A 263 -36.44 -27.48 -4.79
CA ASP A 263 -36.61 -26.02 -4.76
C ASP A 263 -35.43 -25.25 -5.37
N TYR A 264 -34.33 -25.93 -5.62
CA TYR A 264 -33.15 -25.39 -6.31
C TYR A 264 -33.49 -24.89 -7.74
N ALA A 265 -34.40 -25.57 -8.44
CA ALA A 265 -34.77 -25.18 -9.79
C ALA A 265 -35.64 -23.93 -9.76
N GLU A 266 -35.16 -22.82 -10.32
CA GLU A 266 -35.92 -21.56 -10.43
C GLU A 266 -36.89 -21.62 -11.59
N MET A 267 -38.20 -21.45 -11.31
CA MET A 267 -39.28 -21.58 -12.31
C MET A 267 -39.18 -20.58 -13.46
N GLU A 268 -38.68 -19.38 -13.16
CA GLU A 268 -38.59 -18.25 -14.11
C GLU A 268 -37.27 -18.17 -14.86
N PHE A 269 -36.27 -18.96 -14.47
CA PHE A 269 -34.95 -18.96 -15.10
C PHE A 269 -34.83 -20.01 -16.21
N GLY A 270 -34.43 -19.59 -17.40
CA GLY A 270 -34.29 -20.47 -18.54
C GLY A 270 -35.59 -21.19 -18.92
N THR A 271 -35.57 -22.52 -18.84
CA THR A 271 -36.75 -23.34 -19.08
C THR A 271 -37.51 -23.75 -17.81
N GLY A 272 -36.93 -23.41 -16.63
CA GLY A 272 -37.40 -23.94 -15.32
C GLY A 272 -36.97 -25.38 -15.08
N CYS A 273 -36.21 -25.96 -15.99
CA CYS A 273 -35.72 -27.33 -15.95
C CYS A 273 -34.18 -27.33 -16.01
N VAL A 274 -33.53 -27.89 -14.99
CA VAL A 274 -32.07 -27.82 -14.82
C VAL A 274 -31.49 -29.23 -14.97
N LYS A 275 -30.47 -29.37 -15.81
CA LYS A 275 -29.66 -30.60 -15.86
C LYS A 275 -28.82 -30.73 -14.58
N MET A 276 -28.65 -31.93 -14.08
CA MET A 276 -27.87 -32.22 -12.89
C MET A 276 -26.60 -32.98 -13.22
N THR A 277 -25.45 -32.29 -13.00
CA THR A 277 -24.12 -32.86 -13.17
C THR A 277 -23.33 -32.78 -11.84
N PRO A 278 -23.63 -33.68 -10.86
CA PRO A 278 -23.11 -33.58 -9.50
C PRO A 278 -21.59 -33.57 -9.40
N ALA A 279 -20.88 -34.04 -10.41
CA ALA A 279 -19.42 -34.07 -10.42
C ALA A 279 -18.77 -32.75 -10.89
N HIS A 280 -19.54 -31.81 -11.48
CA HIS A 280 -19.03 -30.63 -12.17
C HIS A 280 -19.71 -29.31 -11.79
N ASP A 281 -20.60 -29.32 -10.82
CA ASP A 281 -21.25 -28.12 -10.28
C ASP A 281 -21.53 -28.30 -8.77
N PRO A 282 -21.15 -27.31 -7.93
CA PRO A 282 -21.34 -27.42 -6.48
C PRO A 282 -22.82 -27.50 -6.06
N ASN A 283 -23.71 -26.80 -6.75
CA ASN A 283 -25.15 -26.84 -6.42
C ASN A 283 -25.78 -28.17 -6.90
N ASP A 284 -25.40 -28.65 -8.09
CA ASP A 284 -25.84 -29.96 -8.58
C ASP A 284 -25.35 -31.08 -7.67
N PHE A 285 -24.17 -30.93 -7.06
CA PHE A 285 -23.66 -31.89 -6.09
C PHE A 285 -24.54 -31.96 -4.84
N GLU A 286 -24.97 -30.83 -4.28
CA GLU A 286 -25.85 -30.79 -3.12
C GLU A 286 -27.25 -31.35 -3.43
N VAL A 287 -27.82 -31.03 -4.61
CA VAL A 287 -29.06 -31.66 -5.10
C VAL A 287 -28.86 -33.17 -5.29
N GLY A 288 -27.72 -33.53 -5.87
CA GLY A 288 -27.35 -34.94 -6.08
C GLY A 288 -27.31 -35.75 -4.78
N LEU A 289 -26.77 -35.19 -3.72
CA LEU A 289 -26.77 -35.82 -2.37
C LEU A 289 -28.19 -36.00 -1.82
N ARG A 290 -29.05 -34.99 -1.94
CA ARG A 290 -30.43 -35.07 -1.45
C ARG A 290 -31.27 -36.09 -2.19
N HIS A 291 -31.02 -36.28 -3.49
CA HIS A 291 -31.78 -37.17 -4.36
C HIS A 291 -31.03 -38.43 -4.75
N ASN A 292 -29.88 -38.71 -4.13
CA ASN A 292 -29.03 -39.88 -4.39
C ASN A 292 -28.71 -40.08 -5.89
N LEU A 293 -28.40 -38.98 -6.60
CA LEU A 293 -27.99 -39.03 -8.00
C LEU A 293 -26.56 -39.56 -8.13
N GLU A 294 -26.29 -40.24 -9.26
CA GLU A 294 -24.96 -40.75 -9.53
C GLU A 294 -23.96 -39.61 -9.79
N VAL A 295 -22.74 -39.75 -9.32
CA VAL A 295 -21.69 -38.74 -9.48
C VAL A 295 -20.71 -39.21 -10.55
N ILE A 296 -20.81 -38.65 -11.74
CA ILE A 296 -20.02 -39.04 -12.93
C ILE A 296 -19.10 -37.89 -13.30
N ARG A 297 -17.83 -38.04 -13.02
CA ARG A 297 -16.79 -37.11 -13.45
C ARG A 297 -16.41 -37.40 -14.90
N VAL A 298 -16.56 -36.43 -15.81
CA VAL A 298 -16.26 -36.55 -17.25
C VAL A 298 -15.02 -35.82 -17.72
N LEU A 299 -14.40 -34.99 -16.88
CA LEU A 299 -13.15 -34.32 -17.15
C LEU A 299 -12.02 -34.86 -16.26
N ASP A 300 -10.85 -35.09 -16.87
CA ASP A 300 -9.64 -35.45 -16.13
C ASP A 300 -8.98 -34.22 -15.47
N ASP A 301 -7.83 -34.42 -14.80
CA ASP A 301 -7.10 -33.37 -14.11
C ASP A 301 -6.52 -32.29 -15.04
N ASN A 302 -6.36 -32.57 -16.33
CA ASN A 302 -5.89 -31.61 -17.32
C ASN A 302 -7.04 -30.88 -18.04
N GLY A 303 -8.29 -31.09 -17.61
CA GLY A 303 -9.49 -30.54 -18.24
C GLY A 303 -9.84 -31.16 -19.60
N LYS A 304 -9.36 -32.37 -19.85
CA LYS A 304 -9.73 -33.17 -21.04
C LYS A 304 -10.84 -34.14 -20.69
N VAL A 305 -11.64 -34.45 -21.69
CA VAL A 305 -12.70 -35.44 -21.55
C VAL A 305 -12.07 -36.83 -21.31
N ASN A 306 -12.52 -37.51 -20.24
CA ASN A 306 -12.07 -38.85 -19.87
C ASN A 306 -12.86 -39.99 -20.57
N GLU A 307 -12.70 -41.24 -20.10
CA GLU A 307 -13.35 -42.42 -20.65
C GLU A 307 -14.89 -42.37 -20.63
N PHE A 308 -15.51 -41.64 -19.72
CA PHE A 308 -16.96 -41.47 -19.63
C PHE A 308 -17.52 -40.59 -20.74
N GLY A 309 -16.70 -39.82 -21.40
CA GLY A 309 -17.08 -38.99 -22.56
C GLY A 309 -17.15 -39.72 -23.91
N GLY A 310 -16.95 -41.05 -23.94
CA GLY A 310 -17.09 -41.88 -25.15
C GLY A 310 -16.23 -41.38 -26.32
N LYS A 311 -16.86 -41.07 -27.45
CA LYS A 311 -16.13 -40.60 -28.66
C LYS A 311 -15.38 -39.29 -28.51
N TYR A 312 -15.67 -38.51 -27.46
CA TYR A 312 -15.01 -37.23 -27.17
C TYR A 312 -13.78 -37.37 -26.26
N GLN A 313 -13.44 -38.59 -25.83
CA GLN A 313 -12.31 -38.89 -24.96
C GLN A 313 -11.01 -38.31 -25.49
N GLY A 314 -10.24 -37.66 -24.62
CA GLY A 314 -8.93 -37.03 -24.89
C GLY A 314 -8.99 -35.63 -25.51
N LEU A 315 -10.18 -35.13 -25.91
CA LEU A 315 -10.34 -33.74 -26.33
C LEU A 315 -10.27 -32.78 -25.18
N ASP A 316 -9.69 -31.59 -25.43
CA ASP A 316 -9.82 -30.46 -24.52
C ASP A 316 -11.31 -30.10 -24.37
N ARG A 317 -11.72 -29.67 -23.18
CA ARG A 317 -13.11 -29.34 -22.82
C ARG A 317 -13.78 -28.36 -23.80
N TYR A 318 -13.05 -27.38 -24.33
CA TYR A 318 -13.60 -26.41 -25.27
C TYR A 318 -13.73 -26.98 -26.69
N GLU A 319 -12.82 -27.83 -27.09
CA GLU A 319 -12.94 -28.57 -28.38
C GLU A 319 -14.06 -29.61 -28.32
N ALA A 320 -14.18 -30.29 -27.18
CA ALA A 320 -15.30 -31.21 -26.92
C ALA A 320 -16.63 -30.48 -26.97
N ARG A 321 -16.74 -29.29 -26.35
CA ARG A 321 -17.94 -28.44 -26.39
C ARG A 321 -18.37 -28.16 -27.83
N LYS A 322 -17.44 -27.76 -28.70
CA LYS A 322 -17.74 -27.47 -30.10
C LYS A 322 -18.29 -28.71 -30.84
N GLN A 323 -17.65 -29.87 -30.62
CA GLN A 323 -18.11 -31.12 -31.28
C GLN A 323 -19.44 -31.60 -30.72
N ILE A 324 -19.65 -31.53 -29.40
CA ILE A 324 -20.92 -31.91 -28.77
C ILE A 324 -22.06 -31.04 -29.27
N VAL A 325 -21.86 -29.74 -29.39
CA VAL A 325 -22.87 -28.81 -29.91
C VAL A 325 -23.22 -29.16 -31.38
N ALA A 326 -22.22 -29.42 -32.21
CA ALA A 326 -22.44 -29.82 -33.62
C ALA A 326 -23.20 -31.15 -33.74
N ASP A 327 -22.86 -32.13 -32.91
CA ASP A 327 -23.56 -33.44 -32.90
C ASP A 327 -25.00 -33.32 -32.36
N LEU A 328 -25.26 -32.45 -31.38
CA LEU A 328 -26.60 -32.14 -30.90
C LEU A 328 -27.47 -31.49 -31.99
N GLU A 329 -26.87 -30.61 -32.77
CA GLU A 329 -27.54 -29.93 -33.89
C GLU A 329 -27.86 -30.97 -35.01
N GLU A 330 -26.87 -31.79 -35.40
CA GLU A 330 -27.03 -32.82 -36.44
C GLU A 330 -28.12 -33.83 -36.05
N GLN A 331 -28.18 -34.25 -34.78
CA GLN A 331 -29.18 -35.20 -34.28
C GLN A 331 -30.52 -34.55 -33.87
N GLY A 332 -30.66 -33.23 -34.02
CA GLY A 332 -31.91 -32.53 -33.76
C GLY A 332 -32.23 -32.31 -32.28
N TYR A 333 -31.25 -32.47 -31.38
CA TYR A 333 -31.40 -32.20 -29.95
C TYR A 333 -31.16 -30.75 -29.57
N LEU A 334 -30.42 -29.98 -30.37
CA LEU A 334 -30.21 -28.53 -30.15
C LEU A 334 -31.45 -27.77 -30.60
N VAL A 335 -32.11 -27.08 -29.63
CA VAL A 335 -33.35 -26.34 -29.87
C VAL A 335 -33.06 -24.89 -30.19
N LYS A 336 -32.14 -24.26 -29.42
CA LYS A 336 -31.82 -22.84 -29.55
C LYS A 336 -30.45 -22.57 -28.96
N VAL A 337 -29.81 -21.50 -29.44
CA VAL A 337 -28.58 -20.92 -28.86
C VAL A 337 -28.85 -19.46 -28.60
N GLU A 338 -28.60 -18.99 -27.39
CA GLU A 338 -28.73 -17.58 -26.99
C GLU A 338 -27.34 -17.04 -26.58
N ASP A 339 -27.05 -15.81 -26.97
CA ASP A 339 -25.89 -15.11 -26.43
C ASP A 339 -26.12 -14.82 -24.94
N TYR A 340 -25.19 -15.27 -24.11
CA TYR A 340 -25.29 -15.14 -22.66
C TYR A 340 -23.93 -14.87 -22.05
N ALA A 341 -23.77 -13.66 -21.49
CA ALA A 341 -22.58 -13.32 -20.71
C ALA A 341 -22.73 -13.88 -19.28
N HIS A 342 -21.70 -14.55 -18.81
CA HIS A 342 -21.70 -15.12 -17.46
C HIS A 342 -20.34 -15.00 -16.79
N ASN A 343 -20.36 -15.08 -15.47
CA ASN A 343 -19.18 -15.01 -14.63
C ASN A 343 -18.44 -16.35 -14.63
N VAL A 344 -17.19 -16.35 -15.09
CA VAL A 344 -16.34 -17.52 -15.15
C VAL A 344 -15.23 -17.40 -14.10
N GLY A 345 -15.09 -18.41 -13.25
CA GLY A 345 -14.00 -18.49 -12.30
C GLY A 345 -12.66 -18.71 -13.02
N THR A 346 -11.66 -17.94 -12.68
CA THR A 346 -10.28 -18.04 -13.18
C THR A 346 -9.30 -18.22 -12.03
N CYS A 347 -8.22 -18.95 -12.30
CA CYS A 347 -7.14 -19.13 -11.34
C CYS A 347 -6.40 -17.82 -11.11
N TYR A 348 -6.31 -17.36 -9.88
CA TYR A 348 -5.64 -16.11 -9.50
C TYR A 348 -4.14 -16.04 -9.89
N ARG A 349 -3.52 -17.17 -10.23
CA ARG A 349 -2.09 -17.28 -10.61
C ARG A 349 -1.83 -17.36 -12.09
N CYS A 350 -2.53 -18.24 -12.80
CA CYS A 350 -2.31 -18.47 -14.23
C CYS A 350 -3.40 -17.87 -15.13
N HIS A 351 -4.48 -17.35 -14.53
CA HIS A 351 -5.65 -16.76 -15.19
C HIS A 351 -6.38 -17.69 -16.16
N ASN A 352 -6.12 -19.01 -16.09
CA ASN A 352 -6.89 -20.00 -16.82
C ASN A 352 -8.22 -20.29 -16.12
N ASP A 353 -9.22 -20.70 -16.88
CA ASP A 353 -10.53 -21.03 -16.38
C ASP A 353 -10.47 -22.24 -15.43
N VAL A 354 -11.10 -22.08 -14.28
CA VAL A 354 -11.21 -23.07 -13.22
C VAL A 354 -12.33 -24.06 -13.56
N GLU A 355 -12.13 -25.33 -13.26
CA GLU A 355 -13.13 -26.38 -13.40
C GLU A 355 -13.62 -26.83 -12.01
N PRO A 356 -14.91 -26.68 -11.70
CA PRO A 356 -15.52 -27.39 -10.57
C PRO A 356 -15.48 -28.88 -10.85
N ILE A 357 -14.77 -29.66 -10.01
CA ILE A 357 -14.71 -31.11 -10.13
C ILE A 357 -14.81 -31.78 -8.76
N ILE A 358 -15.36 -32.98 -8.72
CA ILE A 358 -15.31 -33.79 -7.52
C ILE A 358 -13.90 -34.37 -7.32
N SER A 359 -13.38 -34.20 -6.12
CA SER A 359 -12.07 -34.75 -5.74
C SER A 359 -11.98 -35.04 -4.24
N ALA A 360 -11.21 -36.06 -3.88
CA ALA A 360 -10.92 -36.40 -2.48
C ALA A 360 -9.77 -35.50 -1.99
N GLN A 361 -10.06 -34.57 -1.10
CA GLN A 361 -9.11 -33.56 -0.64
C GLN A 361 -9.13 -33.47 0.90
N TRP A 362 -8.15 -32.79 1.48
CA TRP A 362 -8.11 -32.47 2.89
C TRP A 362 -8.75 -31.11 3.15
N PHE A 363 -9.61 -31.05 4.18
CA PHE A 363 -10.38 -29.86 4.55
C PHE A 363 -10.24 -29.52 6.01
N VAL A 364 -10.29 -28.20 6.31
CA VAL A 364 -10.48 -27.68 7.67
C VAL A 364 -11.94 -27.25 7.85
N LYS A 365 -12.59 -27.71 8.92
CA LYS A 365 -13.90 -27.21 9.36
C LYS A 365 -13.76 -25.81 9.91
N MET A 366 -14.20 -24.81 9.15
CA MET A 366 -13.94 -23.41 9.47
C MET A 366 -14.87 -22.82 10.51
N LYS A 367 -16.13 -23.25 10.59
CA LYS A 367 -17.13 -22.62 11.44
C LYS A 367 -16.72 -22.50 12.92
N PRO A 368 -16.21 -23.54 13.60
CA PRO A 368 -15.78 -23.43 14.99
C PRO A 368 -14.59 -22.49 15.21
N LEU A 369 -13.70 -22.39 14.21
CA LEU A 369 -12.53 -21.51 14.23
C LEU A 369 -12.95 -20.06 13.99
N ALA A 370 -13.91 -19.84 13.11
CA ALA A 370 -14.45 -18.53 12.78
C ALA A 370 -15.15 -17.87 13.98
N GLU A 371 -15.87 -18.62 14.79
CA GLU A 371 -16.58 -18.10 15.97
C GLU A 371 -15.63 -17.36 16.92
N LYS A 372 -14.48 -17.97 17.26
CA LYS A 372 -13.46 -17.34 18.11
C LYS A 372 -12.82 -16.11 17.45
N ALA A 373 -12.54 -16.22 16.16
CA ALA A 373 -11.92 -15.13 15.38
C ALA A 373 -12.85 -13.91 15.21
N ILE A 374 -14.15 -14.13 15.13
CA ILE A 374 -15.18 -13.09 15.14
C ILE A 374 -15.23 -12.39 16.49
N GLU A 375 -15.17 -13.15 17.59
CA GLU A 375 -15.26 -12.62 18.95
C GLU A 375 -14.14 -11.63 19.27
N VAL A 376 -12.88 -11.95 18.97
CA VAL A 376 -11.73 -11.08 19.28
C VAL A 376 -11.75 -9.77 18.51
N VAL A 377 -12.41 -9.70 17.35
CA VAL A 377 -12.61 -8.46 16.60
C VAL A 377 -13.81 -7.68 17.16
N LYS A 378 -14.92 -8.36 17.49
CA LYS A 378 -16.10 -7.72 18.08
C LYS A 378 -15.82 -7.08 19.44
N ASN A 379 -15.03 -7.71 20.27
CA ASN A 379 -14.69 -7.19 21.61
C ASN A 379 -13.50 -6.19 21.59
N GLY A 380 -12.87 -5.98 20.43
CA GLY A 380 -11.80 -5.02 20.24
C GLY A 380 -10.40 -5.47 20.69
N GLU A 381 -10.18 -6.75 20.93
CA GLU A 381 -8.84 -7.31 21.17
C GLU A 381 -7.96 -7.18 19.91
N THR A 382 -8.55 -7.37 18.73
CA THR A 382 -7.95 -6.99 17.43
C THR A 382 -8.75 -5.86 16.79
N LYS A 383 -8.06 -4.78 16.39
CA LYS A 383 -8.65 -3.60 15.72
C LYS A 383 -8.10 -3.44 14.33
N PHE A 384 -8.97 -3.06 13.38
CA PHE A 384 -8.56 -2.68 12.03
C PHE A 384 -8.39 -1.16 11.92
N VAL A 385 -7.34 -0.73 11.27
CA VAL A 385 -7.10 0.67 10.92
C VAL A 385 -6.96 0.76 9.40
N PRO A 386 -7.89 1.43 8.69
CA PRO A 386 -9.12 2.05 9.21
C PRO A 386 -10.22 1.02 9.53
N ASP A 387 -11.10 1.38 10.42
CA ASP A 387 -12.16 0.52 10.97
C ASP A 387 -13.13 -0.08 9.93
N ARG A 388 -13.28 0.59 8.77
CA ARG A 388 -14.13 0.08 7.68
C ARG A 388 -13.81 -1.36 7.25
N PHE A 389 -12.57 -1.81 7.40
CA PHE A 389 -12.16 -3.17 7.03
C PHE A 389 -12.59 -4.23 8.06
N SER A 390 -12.97 -3.84 9.27
CA SER A 390 -13.59 -4.75 10.23
C SER A 390 -14.90 -5.33 9.68
N LYS A 391 -15.72 -4.51 9.01
CA LYS A 391 -16.96 -4.96 8.36
C LYS A 391 -16.70 -5.95 7.23
N THR A 392 -15.68 -5.69 6.41
CA THR A 392 -15.26 -6.57 5.32
C THR A 392 -14.81 -7.93 5.87
N TYR A 393 -13.98 -7.91 6.92
CA TYR A 393 -13.54 -9.11 7.64
C TYR A 393 -14.71 -9.90 8.23
N MET A 394 -15.63 -9.22 8.95
CA MET A 394 -16.79 -9.84 9.59
C MET A 394 -17.69 -10.53 8.58
N ASN A 395 -18.04 -9.85 7.48
CA ASN A 395 -18.90 -10.42 6.44
C ASN A 395 -18.30 -11.71 5.84
N TRP A 396 -16.99 -11.76 5.66
CA TRP A 396 -16.34 -12.96 5.15
C TRP A 396 -16.32 -14.08 6.19
N MET A 397 -15.98 -13.79 7.45
CA MET A 397 -15.90 -14.79 8.52
C MET A 397 -17.26 -15.40 8.88
N GLU A 398 -18.34 -14.63 8.82
CA GLU A 398 -19.69 -15.10 9.08
C GLU A 398 -20.21 -16.07 7.99
N ASN A 399 -19.66 -15.97 6.78
CA ASN A 399 -20.03 -16.79 5.62
C ASN A 399 -18.94 -17.78 5.17
N VAL A 400 -17.91 -18.00 5.99
CA VAL A 400 -16.79 -18.86 5.63
C VAL A 400 -17.22 -20.32 5.47
N ARG A 401 -16.75 -20.97 4.39
CA ARG A 401 -16.93 -22.39 4.11
C ARG A 401 -15.69 -23.18 4.54
N ASP A 402 -15.83 -24.53 4.59
CA ASP A 402 -14.70 -25.40 4.86
C ASP A 402 -13.58 -25.17 3.86
N TRP A 403 -12.37 -25.08 4.37
CA TRP A 403 -11.19 -24.71 3.59
C TRP A 403 -10.47 -25.95 3.07
N CYS A 404 -10.38 -26.08 1.75
CA CYS A 404 -9.55 -27.09 1.10
C CYS A 404 -8.07 -26.73 1.25
N ILE A 405 -7.31 -27.57 1.96
CA ILE A 405 -5.91 -27.33 2.33
C ILE A 405 -4.89 -28.18 1.55
N SER A 406 -5.28 -29.15 0.77
CA SER A 406 -4.38 -29.99 -0.02
C SER A 406 -4.11 -29.37 -1.39
N ARG A 407 -2.84 -29.50 -1.87
CA ARG A 407 -2.38 -29.06 -3.18
C ARG A 407 -1.53 -30.16 -3.82
N GLN A 408 -1.76 -30.43 -5.10
CA GLN A 408 -1.05 -31.45 -5.90
C GLN A 408 0.27 -30.89 -6.45
N LEU A 409 1.04 -30.32 -5.55
CA LEU A 409 2.35 -29.74 -5.81
C LEU A 409 3.46 -30.62 -5.23
N TRP A 410 4.68 -30.39 -5.66
CA TRP A 410 5.87 -30.99 -5.05
C TRP A 410 6.55 -30.06 -4.04
N TRP A 411 6.43 -28.75 -4.27
CA TRP A 411 7.01 -27.72 -3.42
C TRP A 411 6.03 -27.25 -2.36
N GLY A 412 6.36 -27.47 -1.08
CA GLY A 412 5.56 -27.10 0.08
C GLY A 412 5.69 -28.10 1.22
N HIS A 413 4.94 -27.85 2.29
CA HIS A 413 4.85 -28.77 3.43
C HIS A 413 4.04 -30.01 3.08
N GLN A 414 4.69 -31.15 2.93
CA GLN A 414 4.00 -32.41 2.65
C GLN A 414 3.11 -32.82 3.80
N ILE A 415 1.86 -33.20 3.51
CA ILE A 415 0.86 -33.58 4.49
C ILE A 415 1.38 -34.75 5.33
N PRO A 416 1.33 -34.66 6.69
CA PRO A 416 1.87 -35.66 7.59
C PRO A 416 0.84 -36.78 7.86
N ALA A 417 0.41 -37.47 6.78
CA ALA A 417 -0.57 -38.52 6.81
C ALA A 417 -0.08 -39.70 5.98
N TRP A 418 -0.35 -40.95 6.47
CA TRP A 418 0.06 -42.19 5.81
C TRP A 418 -1.13 -43.12 5.70
N THR A 419 -1.43 -43.58 4.50
CA THR A 419 -2.51 -44.53 4.22
C THR A 419 -1.98 -45.96 4.28
N CYS A 420 -2.61 -46.82 5.09
CA CYS A 420 -2.26 -48.21 5.19
C CYS A 420 -2.86 -49.02 4.03
N ALA A 421 -2.04 -49.74 3.28
CA ALA A 421 -2.51 -50.60 2.19
C ALA A 421 -3.33 -51.82 2.69
N ASP A 422 -3.07 -52.30 3.93
CA ASP A 422 -3.67 -53.51 4.42
C ASP A 422 -5.06 -53.28 5.06
N CYS A 423 -5.29 -52.11 5.70
CA CYS A 423 -6.54 -51.84 6.38
C CYS A 423 -7.23 -50.53 6.01
N GLY A 424 -6.66 -49.76 5.09
CA GLY A 424 -7.21 -48.48 4.63
C GLY A 424 -7.18 -47.35 5.68
N HIS A 425 -6.62 -47.60 6.88
CA HIS A 425 -6.55 -46.60 7.92
C HIS A 425 -5.55 -45.48 7.55
N ILE A 426 -5.87 -44.25 7.90
CA ILE A 426 -4.96 -43.09 7.72
C ILE A 426 -4.34 -42.77 9.08
N THR A 427 -3.03 -42.98 9.19
CA THR A 427 -2.22 -42.59 10.37
C THR A 427 -1.77 -41.14 10.17
N VAL A 428 -2.03 -40.26 11.12
CA VAL A 428 -1.60 -38.88 11.16
C VAL A 428 -0.64 -38.68 12.32
N SER A 429 0.58 -38.19 12.06
CA SER A 429 1.63 -38.16 13.08
C SER A 429 2.53 -36.93 13.01
N ARG A 430 2.98 -36.48 14.20
CA ARG A 430 3.99 -35.39 14.32
C ARG A 430 5.36 -35.80 13.81
N GLU A 431 5.70 -37.09 13.94
CA GLU A 431 6.91 -37.68 13.38
C GLU A 431 6.60 -38.53 12.15
N ASP A 432 7.60 -38.88 11.37
CA ASP A 432 7.40 -39.74 10.21
C ASP A 432 6.99 -41.15 10.69
N ALA A 433 5.80 -41.59 10.30
CA ALA A 433 5.28 -42.88 10.68
C ALA A 433 6.01 -44.01 9.95
N CYS A 434 6.34 -45.09 10.68
CA CYS A 434 6.95 -46.29 10.11
C CYS A 434 5.97 -47.48 10.07
N GLN A 435 4.83 -47.34 10.69
CA GLN A 435 3.78 -48.38 10.73
C GLN A 435 2.38 -47.80 10.97
N CYS A 436 1.37 -48.52 10.53
CA CYS A 436 -0.03 -48.17 10.76
C CYS A 436 -0.37 -48.24 12.25
N GLU A 437 -0.91 -47.15 12.80
CA GLU A 437 -1.31 -47.10 14.21
C GLU A 437 -2.46 -48.06 14.57
N LYS A 438 -3.29 -48.44 13.58
CA LYS A 438 -4.44 -49.31 13.79
C LYS A 438 -4.10 -50.80 13.72
N CYS A 439 -3.33 -51.26 12.74
CA CYS A 439 -3.07 -52.67 12.49
C CYS A 439 -1.58 -53.06 12.60
N GLY A 440 -0.68 -52.10 12.85
CA GLY A 440 0.77 -52.36 12.99
C GLY A 440 1.49 -52.67 11.67
N SER A 441 0.82 -52.63 10.51
CA SER A 441 1.43 -52.90 9.22
C SER A 441 2.47 -51.83 8.84
N ALA A 442 3.57 -52.28 8.26
CA ALA A 442 4.59 -51.41 7.66
C ALA A 442 4.22 -51.00 6.22
N HIS A 443 3.16 -51.54 5.64
CA HIS A 443 2.72 -51.16 4.28
C HIS A 443 1.91 -49.84 4.32
N ILE A 444 2.58 -48.78 4.62
CA ILE A 444 2.00 -47.43 4.67
C ILE A 444 2.63 -46.54 3.56
N THR A 445 1.80 -45.72 2.94
CA THR A 445 2.24 -44.74 1.92
C THR A 445 1.89 -43.34 2.39
N ARG A 446 2.90 -42.48 2.39
CA ARG A 446 2.72 -41.06 2.74
C ARG A 446 1.87 -40.38 1.70
N GLU A 447 1.03 -39.45 2.12
CA GLU A 447 0.29 -38.54 1.25
C GLU A 447 1.27 -37.76 0.38
N GLU A 448 1.02 -37.68 -0.93
CA GLU A 448 1.91 -36.98 -1.87
C GLU A 448 1.64 -35.48 -1.92
N ASP A 449 0.43 -35.09 -1.58
CA ASP A 449 0.01 -33.70 -1.59
C ASP A 449 0.74 -32.87 -0.52
N VAL A 450 0.87 -31.58 -0.80
CA VAL A 450 1.39 -30.59 0.14
C VAL A 450 0.24 -29.71 0.65
N LEU A 451 0.48 -29.02 1.76
CA LEU A 451 -0.46 -28.05 2.31
C LEU A 451 -0.48 -26.77 1.49
N ASP A 452 -1.63 -26.13 1.48
CA ASP A 452 -1.80 -24.76 0.99
C ASP A 452 -0.79 -23.82 1.66
N THR A 453 -0.14 -22.95 0.91
CA THR A 453 0.80 -21.92 1.40
C THR A 453 0.20 -21.13 2.57
N TRP A 454 -1.08 -20.77 2.47
CA TRP A 454 -1.76 -20.01 3.50
C TRP A 454 -1.96 -20.77 4.83
N PHE A 455 -1.79 -22.09 4.82
CA PHE A 455 -1.82 -22.90 6.05
C PHE A 455 -0.61 -22.64 6.94
N SER A 456 0.59 -22.62 6.37
CA SER A 456 1.81 -22.27 7.08
C SER A 456 1.89 -20.77 7.36
N SER A 457 1.56 -19.92 6.37
CA SER A 457 1.59 -18.46 6.54
C SER A 457 0.65 -17.96 7.65
N ALA A 458 -0.40 -18.70 7.98
CA ALA A 458 -1.33 -18.41 9.09
C ALA A 458 -0.69 -18.52 10.48
N LEU A 459 0.44 -19.19 10.60
CA LEU A 459 1.13 -19.42 11.87
C LEU A 459 2.21 -18.35 12.15
N TRP A 460 2.49 -17.52 11.17
CA TRP A 460 3.62 -16.59 11.14
C TRP A 460 3.81 -15.75 12.41
N PRO A 461 2.77 -15.18 13.05
CA PRO A 461 2.96 -14.36 14.26
C PRO A 461 3.52 -15.12 15.47
N PHE A 462 3.35 -16.41 15.56
CA PHE A 462 3.77 -17.22 16.73
C PHE A 462 4.80 -18.28 16.38
N GLU A 463 4.80 -18.88 15.17
CA GLU A 463 5.84 -19.83 14.78
C GLU A 463 7.20 -19.17 14.65
N THR A 464 7.26 -17.90 14.21
CA THR A 464 8.50 -17.12 14.12
C THR A 464 9.15 -16.87 15.48
N LEU A 465 8.35 -16.87 16.53
CA LEU A 465 8.79 -16.73 17.92
C LEU A 465 9.05 -18.06 18.62
N GLY A 466 8.97 -19.18 17.88
CA GLY A 466 9.40 -20.51 18.31
C GLY A 466 8.29 -21.43 18.78
N TRP A 467 7.00 -21.06 18.64
CA TRP A 467 5.90 -21.99 18.89
C TRP A 467 6.06 -23.26 18.00
N PRO A 468 5.80 -24.49 18.46
CA PRO A 468 5.05 -24.88 19.69
C PRO A 468 5.85 -24.88 21.01
N GLU A 469 7.15 -24.62 20.98
CA GLU A 469 7.92 -24.49 22.21
C GLU A 469 7.53 -23.21 22.96
N ASN A 470 7.56 -23.26 24.28
CA ASN A 470 7.30 -22.12 25.14
C ASN A 470 8.57 -21.27 25.33
N THR A 471 9.08 -20.68 24.23
CA THR A 471 10.31 -19.89 24.19
C THR A 471 10.19 -18.58 24.97
N GLU A 472 11.31 -17.98 25.32
CA GLU A 472 11.34 -16.65 25.94
C GLU A 472 10.84 -15.57 24.97
N ASP A 473 11.18 -15.69 23.68
CA ASP A 473 10.72 -14.77 22.64
C ASP A 473 9.18 -14.83 22.49
N LEU A 474 8.60 -16.03 22.50
CA LEU A 474 7.13 -16.20 22.45
C LEU A 474 6.45 -15.56 23.68
N LYS A 475 7.01 -15.74 24.88
CA LYS A 475 6.45 -15.16 26.10
C LYS A 475 6.49 -13.64 26.10
N LYS A 476 7.56 -13.06 25.57
CA LYS A 476 7.82 -11.63 25.62
C LYS A 476 7.14 -10.86 24.49
N PHE A 477 7.20 -11.37 23.26
CA PHE A 477 6.86 -10.66 22.04
C PHE A 477 5.52 -11.07 21.41
N TYR A 478 4.80 -12.02 21.99
CA TYR A 478 3.48 -12.47 21.56
C TYR A 478 2.40 -12.20 22.60
N PRO A 479 1.20 -11.69 22.25
CA PRO A 479 0.79 -11.24 20.91
C PRO A 479 1.63 -10.10 20.36
N THR A 480 1.73 -9.98 19.01
CA THR A 480 2.42 -8.87 18.37
C THR A 480 1.57 -7.60 18.43
N ASP A 481 2.17 -6.43 18.28
CA ASP A 481 1.44 -5.15 18.46
C ASP A 481 0.70 -4.73 17.20
N VAL A 482 1.38 -4.74 16.06
CA VAL A 482 0.81 -4.28 14.78
C VAL A 482 1.16 -5.26 13.66
N LEU A 483 0.14 -5.62 12.88
CA LEU A 483 0.31 -6.23 11.58
C LEU A 483 0.07 -5.16 10.51
N VAL A 484 1.02 -4.95 9.61
CA VAL A 484 0.86 -4.05 8.45
C VAL A 484 0.70 -4.89 7.20
N THR A 485 -0.33 -4.63 6.40
CA THR A 485 -0.58 -5.40 5.17
C THR A 485 -1.55 -4.70 4.23
N GLY A 486 -1.56 -5.14 2.96
CA GLY A 486 -2.54 -4.69 1.97
C GLY A 486 -3.95 -5.24 2.23
N TYR A 487 -4.97 -4.48 1.79
CA TYR A 487 -6.36 -4.93 1.94
C TYR A 487 -6.70 -6.17 1.11
N ASP A 488 -5.94 -6.45 0.07
CA ASP A 488 -6.17 -7.56 -0.86
C ASP A 488 -5.88 -8.96 -0.26
N ILE A 489 -5.18 -9.02 0.87
CA ILE A 489 -4.88 -10.28 1.56
C ILE A 489 -5.53 -10.41 2.95
N ILE A 490 -6.58 -9.64 3.24
CA ILE A 490 -7.33 -9.76 4.50
C ILE A 490 -7.89 -11.18 4.66
N PHE A 491 -8.48 -11.74 3.62
CA PHE A 491 -9.08 -13.09 3.67
C PHE A 491 -8.03 -14.19 3.59
N PHE A 492 -7.00 -13.97 2.79
CA PHE A 492 -5.96 -14.97 2.57
C PHE A 492 -5.06 -15.15 3.80
N TRP A 493 -4.74 -14.04 4.48
CA TRP A 493 -3.71 -14.04 5.51
C TRP A 493 -4.19 -13.54 6.86
N VAL A 494 -4.74 -12.33 6.95
CA VAL A 494 -5.14 -11.74 8.24
C VAL A 494 -6.14 -12.60 8.98
N ALA A 495 -7.23 -12.99 8.31
CA ALA A 495 -8.28 -13.83 8.90
C ALA A 495 -7.74 -15.18 9.36
N ARG A 496 -6.85 -15.78 8.54
CA ARG A 496 -6.24 -17.08 8.86
C ARG A 496 -5.29 -17.00 10.06
N MET A 497 -4.51 -15.93 10.17
CA MET A 497 -3.68 -15.71 11.35
C MET A 497 -4.51 -15.53 12.61
N ILE A 498 -5.63 -14.79 12.54
CA ILE A 498 -6.49 -14.55 13.72
C ILE A 498 -7.07 -15.85 14.22
N PHE A 499 -7.71 -16.68 13.38
CA PHE A 499 -8.28 -17.93 13.87
C PHE A 499 -7.21 -18.93 14.32
N SER A 500 -6.05 -18.98 13.65
CA SER A 500 -4.94 -19.85 14.05
C SER A 500 -4.35 -19.44 15.40
N GLY A 501 -4.12 -18.15 15.61
CA GLY A 501 -3.66 -17.62 16.88
C GLY A 501 -4.63 -17.95 18.03
N CYS A 502 -5.92 -17.65 17.85
CA CYS A 502 -6.96 -17.97 18.84
C CYS A 502 -7.05 -19.46 19.16
N GLU A 503 -6.92 -20.33 18.14
CA GLU A 503 -7.04 -21.77 18.32
C GLU A 503 -5.83 -22.39 19.00
N HIS A 504 -4.61 -22.02 18.61
CA HIS A 504 -3.39 -22.70 19.03
C HIS A 504 -2.69 -22.06 20.23
N THR A 505 -2.87 -20.75 20.44
CA THR A 505 -2.25 -20.02 21.54
C THR A 505 -3.26 -19.54 22.58
N GLY A 506 -4.55 -19.58 22.27
CA GLY A 506 -5.62 -19.05 23.13
C GLY A 506 -5.68 -17.53 23.18
N LYS A 507 -4.96 -16.84 22.30
CA LYS A 507 -4.87 -15.36 22.22
C LYS A 507 -4.99 -14.90 20.77
N THR A 508 -5.48 -13.66 20.58
CA THR A 508 -5.36 -13.01 19.28
C THR A 508 -3.88 -12.81 18.90
N PRO A 509 -3.50 -12.98 17.62
CA PRO A 509 -2.08 -12.91 17.23
C PRO A 509 -1.49 -11.50 17.21
N PHE A 510 -2.33 -10.46 17.09
CA PHE A 510 -1.92 -9.04 17.05
C PHE A 510 -3.07 -8.15 17.52
N HIS A 511 -2.70 -6.98 18.08
CA HIS A 511 -3.68 -6.02 18.59
C HIS A 511 -4.23 -5.10 17.50
N THR A 512 -3.42 -4.69 16.54
CA THR A 512 -3.82 -3.78 15.47
C THR A 512 -3.47 -4.36 14.09
N VAL A 513 -4.41 -4.26 13.17
CA VAL A 513 -4.21 -4.54 11.74
C VAL A 513 -4.23 -3.21 11.00
N LEU A 514 -3.06 -2.69 10.66
CA LEU A 514 -2.90 -1.49 9.86
C LEU A 514 -2.96 -1.87 8.37
N ILE A 515 -4.04 -1.48 7.73
CA ILE A 515 -4.28 -1.76 6.32
C ILE A 515 -3.78 -0.61 5.46
N HIS A 516 -2.98 -0.93 4.47
CA HIS A 516 -2.61 0.00 3.40
C HIS A 516 -3.29 -0.37 2.07
N GLY A 517 -3.35 0.60 1.14
CA GLY A 517 -3.83 0.36 -0.21
C GLY A 517 -2.75 -0.17 -1.13
N LEU A 518 -3.07 -0.31 -2.42
CA LEU A 518 -2.13 -0.75 -3.44
C LEU A 518 -1.39 0.42 -4.07
N VAL A 519 -0.15 0.18 -4.47
CA VAL A 519 0.60 1.14 -5.27
C VAL A 519 0.22 0.97 -6.74
N ARG A 520 -0.27 2.05 -7.34
CA ARG A 520 -0.72 2.13 -8.73
C ARG A 520 0.20 3.03 -9.55
N ASP A 521 0.19 2.85 -10.86
CA ASP A 521 0.91 3.75 -11.76
C ASP A 521 0.27 5.16 -11.81
N ASP A 522 0.87 6.08 -12.54
CA ASP A 522 0.39 7.46 -12.74
C ASP A 522 -1.03 7.54 -13.32
N LYS A 523 -1.47 6.50 -14.06
CA LYS A 523 -2.81 6.36 -14.64
C LYS A 523 -3.80 5.66 -13.71
N GLY A 524 -3.38 5.25 -12.52
CA GLY A 524 -4.22 4.54 -11.55
C GLY A 524 -4.39 3.05 -11.82
N ARG A 525 -3.59 2.44 -12.71
CA ARG A 525 -3.64 1.01 -13.01
C ARG A 525 -2.75 0.24 -12.01
N LYS A 526 -3.14 -0.98 -11.67
CA LYS A 526 -2.29 -1.88 -10.87
C LYS A 526 -0.96 -2.10 -11.60
N MET A 527 0.15 -1.96 -10.89
CA MET A 527 1.47 -2.25 -11.46
C MET A 527 1.66 -3.75 -11.60
N SER A 528 2.08 -4.20 -12.79
CA SER A 528 2.43 -5.59 -13.04
C SER A 528 3.53 -5.71 -14.11
N LYS A 529 4.27 -6.82 -14.05
CA LYS A 529 5.30 -7.12 -15.07
C LYS A 529 4.69 -7.34 -16.46
N SER A 530 3.49 -7.93 -16.52
CA SER A 530 2.78 -8.20 -17.77
C SER A 530 2.30 -6.92 -18.49
N LEU A 531 1.98 -5.86 -17.75
CA LEU A 531 1.60 -4.56 -18.31
C LEU A 531 2.82 -3.66 -18.63
N GLY A 532 4.03 -4.08 -18.25
CA GLY A 532 5.25 -3.29 -18.45
C GLY A 532 5.28 -1.95 -17.71
N ASN A 533 4.42 -1.76 -16.71
CA ASN A 533 4.31 -0.54 -15.89
C ASN A 533 4.90 -0.72 -14.48
N GLY A 534 5.57 -1.83 -14.21
CA GLY A 534 6.25 -2.08 -12.95
C GLY A 534 7.52 -1.24 -12.84
N ILE A 535 7.71 -0.58 -11.70
CA ILE A 535 8.91 0.21 -11.37
C ILE A 535 9.71 -0.58 -10.33
N ASP A 536 11.02 -0.73 -10.57
CA ASP A 536 11.93 -1.36 -9.60
C ASP A 536 12.29 -0.35 -8.50
N PRO A 537 12.05 -0.65 -7.22
CA PRO A 537 12.47 0.20 -6.12
C PRO A 537 13.97 0.52 -6.11
N LEU A 538 14.81 -0.42 -6.54
CA LEU A 538 16.26 -0.21 -6.56
C LEU A 538 16.69 0.83 -7.60
N GLU A 539 16.03 0.89 -8.75
CA GLU A 539 16.29 1.94 -9.75
C GLU A 539 15.96 3.33 -9.19
N MET A 540 14.90 3.42 -8.38
CA MET A 540 14.53 4.69 -7.74
C MET A 540 15.54 5.07 -6.64
N ILE A 541 16.01 4.10 -5.85
CA ILE A 541 17.05 4.31 -4.84
C ILE A 541 18.36 4.76 -5.50
N GLU A 542 18.77 4.11 -6.57
CA GLU A 542 19.99 4.47 -7.31
C GLU A 542 19.93 5.90 -7.85
N LYS A 543 18.77 6.32 -8.36
CA LYS A 543 18.58 7.63 -8.99
C LYS A 543 18.35 8.77 -8.00
N TYR A 544 17.59 8.53 -6.94
CA TYR A 544 17.10 9.58 -6.05
C TYR A 544 17.52 9.43 -4.59
N GLY A 545 18.03 8.25 -4.20
CA GLY A 545 18.33 7.87 -2.81
C GLY A 545 17.16 7.18 -2.12
N CYS A 546 17.48 6.37 -1.13
CA CYS A 546 16.51 5.61 -0.35
C CYS A 546 15.55 6.52 0.42
N ASP A 547 16.05 7.55 1.07
CA ASP A 547 15.23 8.51 1.84
C ASP A 547 14.17 9.20 0.99
N ALA A 548 14.51 9.55 -0.27
CA ALA A 548 13.56 10.17 -1.19
C ALA A 548 12.43 9.20 -1.59
N LEU A 549 12.77 7.93 -1.82
CA LEU A 549 11.77 6.90 -2.09
C LEU A 549 10.86 6.66 -0.89
N ARG A 550 11.43 6.47 0.31
CA ARG A 550 10.68 6.26 1.56
C ARG A 550 9.71 7.39 1.84
N MET A 551 10.19 8.62 1.73
CA MET A 551 9.35 9.80 1.94
C MET A 551 8.21 9.88 0.92
N ASN A 552 8.44 9.57 -0.36
CA ASN A 552 7.39 9.50 -1.38
C ASN A 552 6.33 8.43 -1.04
N MET A 553 6.74 7.28 -0.48
CA MET A 553 5.82 6.20 -0.10
C MET A 553 4.86 6.58 1.04
N VAL A 554 5.28 7.48 1.93
CA VAL A 554 4.48 7.87 3.10
C VAL A 554 3.71 9.17 2.87
N THR A 555 4.31 10.15 2.16
CA THR A 555 3.69 11.46 1.96
C THR A 555 2.39 11.37 1.16
N GLY A 556 1.31 11.88 1.75
CA GLY A 556 -0.03 11.84 1.14
C GLY A 556 -0.69 10.47 1.13
N ASN A 557 -0.09 9.50 1.81
CA ASN A 557 -0.68 8.18 2.02
C ASN A 557 -1.59 8.21 3.26
N SER A 558 -2.78 7.62 3.13
CA SER A 558 -3.73 7.44 4.23
C SER A 558 -4.05 5.95 4.37
N PRO A 559 -4.26 5.45 5.59
CA PRO A 559 -4.58 4.04 5.81
C PRO A 559 -5.73 3.54 4.93
N GLY A 560 -5.53 2.40 4.27
CA GLY A 560 -6.54 1.72 3.45
C GLY A 560 -6.84 2.33 2.08
N ASN A 561 -6.14 3.37 1.65
CA ASN A 561 -6.34 4.00 0.35
C ASN A 561 -5.21 3.65 -0.62
N ASP A 562 -5.57 3.45 -1.89
CA ASP A 562 -4.58 3.25 -2.95
C ASP A 562 -3.74 4.50 -3.16
N MET A 563 -2.47 4.30 -3.46
CA MET A 563 -1.51 5.36 -3.73
C MET A 563 -1.09 5.32 -5.21
N ARG A 564 -1.14 6.48 -5.88
CA ARG A 564 -0.53 6.64 -7.20
C ARG A 564 0.94 7.03 -7.05
N PHE A 565 1.80 6.25 -7.67
CA PHE A 565 3.23 6.53 -7.67
C PHE A 565 3.62 7.45 -8.83
N TYR A 566 4.25 8.58 -8.49
CA TYR A 566 4.79 9.54 -9.43
C TYR A 566 6.30 9.65 -9.23
N VAL A 567 7.07 9.42 -10.28
CA VAL A 567 8.55 9.50 -10.25
C VAL A 567 9.02 10.92 -9.89
N GLU A 568 8.31 11.95 -10.37
CA GLU A 568 8.61 13.36 -10.12
C GLU A 568 8.53 13.71 -8.62
N ARG A 569 7.74 12.98 -7.85
CA ARG A 569 7.70 13.15 -6.38
C ARG A 569 8.99 12.67 -5.72
N CYS A 570 9.64 11.62 -6.22
CA CYS A 570 10.97 11.22 -5.72
C CYS A 570 12.00 12.34 -5.94
N GLU A 571 11.93 13.03 -7.08
CA GLU A 571 12.79 14.20 -7.33
C GLU A 571 12.50 15.36 -6.37
N ALA A 572 11.24 15.66 -6.09
CA ALA A 572 10.85 16.66 -5.11
C ALA A 572 11.36 16.31 -3.71
N MET A 573 11.27 15.04 -3.29
CA MET A 573 11.79 14.59 -1.99
C MET A 573 13.32 14.64 -1.92
N ARG A 574 14.03 14.33 -3.01
CA ARG A 574 15.47 14.54 -3.11
C ARG A 574 15.83 16.03 -2.96
N ASN A 575 15.07 16.92 -3.57
CA ASN A 575 15.28 18.36 -3.45
C ASN A 575 15.02 18.84 -2.01
N PHE A 576 14.05 18.27 -1.31
CA PHE A 576 13.85 18.51 0.11
C PHE A 576 15.06 18.05 0.94
N ALA A 577 15.58 16.84 0.70
CA ALA A 577 16.80 16.36 1.33
C ALA A 577 17.97 17.33 1.12
N ASN A 578 18.15 17.82 -0.10
CA ASN A 578 19.20 18.81 -0.40
C ASN A 578 18.98 20.16 0.31
N LYS A 579 17.74 20.60 0.49
CA LYS A 579 17.44 21.82 1.26
C LYS A 579 17.82 21.65 2.72
N LEU A 580 17.43 20.54 3.35
CA LEU A 580 17.80 20.20 4.72
C LEU A 580 19.33 20.10 4.87
N TRP A 581 19.99 19.45 3.92
CA TRP A 581 21.45 19.32 3.90
C TRP A 581 22.17 20.69 3.88
N ASN A 582 21.72 21.56 2.99
CA ASN A 582 22.30 22.91 2.88
C ASN A 582 22.02 23.78 4.11
N ALA A 583 20.84 23.67 4.70
CA ALA A 583 20.52 24.33 5.98
C ALA A 583 21.44 23.82 7.10
N SER A 584 21.63 22.52 7.22
CA SER A 584 22.53 21.90 8.21
C SER A 584 23.99 22.32 8.00
N ARG A 585 24.44 22.36 6.73
CA ARG A 585 25.79 22.88 6.41
C ARG A 585 25.94 24.34 6.86
N TYR A 586 24.93 25.16 6.61
CA TYR A 586 24.97 26.57 7.05
C TYR A 586 25.11 26.69 8.57
N VAL A 587 24.34 25.87 9.32
CA VAL A 587 24.46 25.80 10.79
C VAL A 587 25.88 25.40 11.20
N LEU A 588 26.40 24.28 10.64
CA LEU A 588 27.75 23.78 10.94
C LEU A 588 28.87 24.78 10.62
N MET A 589 28.77 25.50 9.49
CA MET A 589 29.76 26.53 9.12
C MET A 589 29.83 27.72 10.09
N ASN A 590 28.73 27.99 10.80
CA ASN A 590 28.68 29.05 11.82
C ASN A 590 28.91 28.54 13.22
N LEU A 591 29.07 27.22 13.41
CA LEU A 591 29.25 26.57 14.70
C LEU A 591 30.64 26.87 15.27
N GLY A 592 30.72 27.50 16.41
CA GLY A 592 31.96 27.64 17.18
C GLY A 592 32.29 26.35 17.95
N GLY A 593 33.57 26.18 18.33
CA GLY A 593 34.05 24.91 18.93
C GLY A 593 33.43 24.56 20.30
N ASP A 594 32.74 25.48 20.98
CA ASP A 594 32.21 25.30 22.33
C ASP A 594 30.69 25.25 22.42
N VAL A 595 29.98 25.18 21.26
CA VAL A 595 28.52 25.13 21.26
C VAL A 595 28.07 23.71 21.60
N LYS A 596 27.29 23.57 22.66
CA LYS A 596 26.64 22.31 23.07
C LYS A 596 25.22 22.25 22.54
N ASN A 597 24.71 21.04 22.39
CA ASN A 597 23.29 20.78 22.07
C ASN A 597 22.43 20.82 23.35
N GLU A 598 22.42 21.99 23.99
CA GLU A 598 21.62 22.25 25.17
C GLU A 598 20.89 23.58 24.99
N LEU A 599 19.65 23.68 25.46
CA LEU A 599 18.93 24.94 25.43
C LEU A 599 19.63 25.95 26.35
N PRO A 600 19.81 27.21 25.90
CA PRO A 600 20.29 28.27 26.77
C PRO A 600 19.24 28.60 27.85
N ALA A 601 19.63 29.42 28.85
CA ALA A 601 18.68 29.87 29.83
C ALA A 601 17.50 30.62 29.19
N LEU A 602 16.26 30.31 29.57
CA LEU A 602 15.05 30.82 28.90
C LEU A 602 14.95 32.36 28.89
N GLU A 603 15.60 33.02 29.85
CA GLU A 603 15.69 34.47 29.98
C GLU A 603 16.57 35.11 28.91
N THR A 604 17.48 34.37 28.30
CA THR A 604 18.36 34.84 27.21
C THR A 604 17.75 34.71 25.84
N LEU A 605 16.59 34.03 25.72
CA LEU A 605 15.91 33.83 24.47
C LEU A 605 15.27 35.11 23.93
N GLU A 606 15.53 35.39 22.65
CA GLU A 606 14.85 36.47 21.92
C GLU A 606 13.49 35.98 21.38
N ILE A 607 12.65 36.90 20.91
CA ILE A 607 11.31 36.61 20.43
C ILE A 607 11.29 35.56 19.32
N ALA A 608 12.26 35.57 18.38
CA ALA A 608 12.39 34.62 17.32
C ALA A 608 12.73 33.21 17.84
N ASP A 609 13.52 33.11 18.91
CA ASP A 609 13.88 31.84 19.53
C ASP A 609 12.65 31.23 20.22
N LYS A 610 11.93 32.04 20.98
CA LYS A 610 10.69 31.63 21.65
C LYS A 610 9.62 31.22 20.63
N TRP A 611 9.52 31.91 19.52
CA TRP A 611 8.63 31.58 18.41
C TRP A 611 8.94 30.18 17.81
N VAL A 612 10.19 29.93 17.41
CA VAL A 612 10.56 28.65 16.79
C VAL A 612 10.46 27.50 17.79
N LEU A 613 10.82 27.71 19.05
CA LEU A 613 10.71 26.70 20.12
C LEU A 613 9.24 26.36 20.41
N SER A 614 8.35 27.35 20.44
CA SER A 614 6.90 27.13 20.66
C SER A 614 6.28 26.38 19.48
N LYS A 615 6.67 26.71 18.24
CA LYS A 615 6.27 25.99 17.02
C LYS A 615 6.77 24.55 17.03
N LEU A 616 8.05 24.34 17.37
CA LEU A 616 8.66 23.00 17.48
C LEU A 616 7.94 22.17 18.54
N ASN A 617 7.66 22.76 19.69
CA ASN A 617 7.00 22.07 20.78
C ASN A 617 5.58 21.61 20.41
N SER A 618 4.84 22.44 19.70
CA SER A 618 3.53 22.06 19.13
C SER A 618 3.67 20.97 18.05
N LEU A 619 4.69 21.05 17.22
CA LEU A 619 5.00 20.03 16.21
C LEU A 619 5.28 18.66 16.84
N ILE A 620 6.07 18.62 17.92
CA ILE A 620 6.40 17.37 18.63
C ILE A 620 5.13 16.69 19.13
N ALA A 621 4.22 17.43 19.76
CA ALA A 621 2.95 16.89 20.22
C ALA A 621 2.11 16.36 19.06
N ASP A 622 1.94 17.16 18.01
CA ASP A 622 1.13 16.82 16.83
C ASP A 622 1.68 15.60 16.08
N VAL A 623 2.98 15.54 15.87
CA VAL A 623 3.62 14.42 15.16
C VAL A 623 3.49 13.13 15.98
N THR A 624 3.75 13.21 17.29
CA THR A 624 3.62 12.05 18.19
C THR A 624 2.19 11.52 18.18
N GLU A 625 1.18 12.39 18.29
CA GLU A 625 -0.22 12.00 18.26
C GLU A 625 -0.61 11.32 16.93
N ASN A 626 -0.18 11.88 15.79
CA ASN A 626 -0.47 11.30 14.47
C ASN A 626 0.25 9.95 14.26
N MET A 627 1.50 9.82 14.75
CA MET A 627 2.22 8.55 14.72
C MET A 627 1.50 7.46 15.53
N GLU A 628 1.01 7.78 16.73
CA GLU A 628 0.24 6.86 17.58
C GLU A 628 -1.13 6.48 16.97
N LYS A 629 -1.70 7.34 16.11
CA LYS A 629 -2.93 7.09 15.37
C LYS A 629 -2.69 6.40 14.02
N TYR A 630 -1.46 6.08 13.67
CA TYR A 630 -1.06 5.54 12.37
C TYR A 630 -1.32 6.47 11.17
N GLU A 631 -1.50 7.76 11.41
CA GLU A 631 -1.65 8.80 10.38
C GLU A 631 -0.27 9.31 9.90
N LEU A 632 0.56 8.38 9.42
CA LEU A 632 1.96 8.63 9.09
C LEU A 632 2.13 9.70 8.00
N GLY A 633 1.23 9.74 7.02
CA GLY A 633 1.23 10.75 5.96
C GLY A 633 0.98 12.17 6.49
N VAL A 634 0.13 12.31 7.52
CA VAL A 634 -0.11 13.60 8.20
C VAL A 634 1.09 13.99 9.04
N ALA A 635 1.66 13.05 9.79
CA ALA A 635 2.84 13.27 10.61
C ALA A 635 4.02 13.82 9.80
N ILE A 636 4.36 13.15 8.70
CA ILE A 636 5.50 13.57 7.85
C ILE A 636 5.24 14.91 7.17
N GLN A 637 4.02 15.21 6.75
CA GLN A 637 3.69 16.50 6.14
C GLN A 637 3.94 17.66 7.11
N LYS A 638 3.56 17.52 8.39
CA LYS A 638 3.83 18.53 9.42
C LYS A 638 5.34 18.73 9.65
N VAL A 639 6.13 17.65 9.66
CA VAL A 639 7.59 17.72 9.77
C VAL A 639 8.19 18.42 8.55
N TYR A 640 7.72 18.08 7.35
CA TYR A 640 8.15 18.71 6.11
C TYR A 640 7.89 20.22 6.12
N ASP A 641 6.68 20.65 6.43
CA ASP A 641 6.28 22.06 6.44
C ASP A 641 7.09 22.84 7.48
N PHE A 642 7.32 22.27 8.66
CA PHE A 642 8.15 22.91 9.68
C PHE A 642 9.60 23.10 9.22
N ILE A 643 10.21 22.06 8.65
CA ILE A 643 11.60 22.15 8.16
C ILE A 643 11.68 23.16 7.03
N TRP A 644 10.80 23.07 6.04
CA TRP A 644 10.84 23.90 4.86
C TRP A 644 10.52 25.37 5.16
N ASP A 645 9.34 25.61 5.72
CA ASP A 645 8.82 26.96 5.89
C ASP A 645 9.31 27.61 7.19
N THR A 646 9.25 26.90 8.33
CA THR A 646 9.56 27.50 9.64
C THR A 646 11.05 27.58 9.89
N TYR A 647 11.76 26.46 9.77
CA TYR A 647 13.19 26.42 10.10
C TYR A 647 14.06 27.03 9.00
N CYS A 648 13.95 26.55 7.75
CA CYS A 648 14.82 26.98 6.67
C CYS A 648 14.49 28.39 6.16
N ASP A 649 13.22 28.69 5.88
CA ASP A 649 12.83 29.94 5.22
C ASP A 649 12.74 31.11 6.21
N TRP A 650 12.46 30.84 7.48
CA TRP A 650 12.31 31.89 8.48
C TRP A 650 13.39 31.86 9.55
N TYR A 651 13.47 30.81 10.38
CA TYR A 651 14.29 30.89 11.58
C TYR A 651 15.79 31.10 11.27
N ILE A 652 16.34 30.37 10.32
CA ILE A 652 17.72 30.58 9.88
C ILE A 652 17.94 32.02 9.41
N GLU A 653 17.03 32.61 8.66
CA GLU A 653 17.14 34.00 8.19
C GLU A 653 17.02 35.01 9.34
N LEU A 654 16.13 34.77 10.28
CA LEU A 654 15.97 35.61 11.46
C LEU A 654 17.23 35.65 12.34
N THR A 655 17.97 34.53 12.44
CA THR A 655 19.19 34.43 13.27
C THR A 655 20.42 35.07 12.63
N LYS A 656 20.44 35.32 11.30
CA LYS A 656 21.65 35.83 10.62
C LYS A 656 22.18 37.15 11.17
N ALA A 657 21.32 38.06 11.61
CA ALA A 657 21.75 39.33 12.24
C ALA A 657 22.57 39.10 13.50
N ARG A 658 22.20 38.12 14.30
CA ARG A 658 22.89 37.73 15.53
C ARG A 658 24.19 36.98 15.29
N LEU A 659 24.14 36.07 14.29
CA LEU A 659 25.33 35.26 13.93
C LEU A 659 26.50 36.10 13.41
N TYR A 660 26.21 37.23 12.79
CA TYR A 660 27.20 38.20 12.32
C TYR A 660 27.42 39.39 13.24
N SER A 661 26.81 39.39 14.45
CA SER A 661 26.99 40.40 15.48
C SER A 661 28.33 40.24 16.20
N GLU A 662 28.87 41.34 16.70
CA GLU A 662 30.00 41.35 17.61
C GLU A 662 29.66 40.88 19.04
N ASN A 663 28.37 40.82 19.39
CA ASN A 663 27.91 40.34 20.69
C ASN A 663 27.99 38.81 20.78
N ALA A 664 28.99 38.32 21.49
CA ALA A 664 29.30 36.91 21.62
C ALA A 664 28.14 36.11 22.29
N ASP A 665 27.49 36.68 23.32
CA ASP A 665 26.42 35.99 24.06
C ASP A 665 25.18 35.81 23.20
N ARG A 666 24.75 36.83 22.44
CA ARG A 666 23.64 36.75 21.52
C ARG A 666 23.91 35.75 20.39
N LYS A 667 25.15 35.72 19.90
CA LYS A 667 25.59 34.74 18.88
C LYS A 667 25.54 33.33 19.43
N GLN A 668 26.04 33.09 20.65
CA GLN A 668 26.04 31.80 21.34
C GLN A 668 24.62 31.30 21.52
N THR A 669 23.70 32.10 22.06
CA THR A 669 22.27 31.78 22.25
C THR A 669 21.64 31.37 20.94
N ALA A 670 21.84 32.14 19.83
CA ALA A 670 21.28 31.82 18.53
C ALA A 670 21.80 30.48 17.99
N MET A 671 23.09 30.20 18.17
CA MET A 671 23.68 28.94 17.74
C MET A 671 23.17 27.75 18.53
N GLN A 672 23.02 27.87 19.84
CA GLN A 672 22.47 26.81 20.71
C GLN A 672 21.04 26.46 20.30
N VAL A 673 20.19 27.45 20.06
CA VAL A 673 18.80 27.21 19.62
C VAL A 673 18.75 26.63 18.22
N LEU A 674 19.60 27.09 17.27
CA LEU A 674 19.70 26.50 15.93
C LEU A 674 20.06 25.02 15.98
N VAL A 675 21.06 24.64 16.78
CA VAL A 675 21.49 23.24 16.92
C VAL A 675 20.42 22.41 17.61
N TYR A 676 19.82 22.94 18.70
CA TYR A 676 18.75 22.25 19.41
C TYR A 676 17.55 21.96 18.50
N VAL A 677 17.07 22.97 17.76
CA VAL A 677 15.95 22.79 16.84
C VAL A 677 16.30 21.80 15.75
N LEU A 678 17.51 21.88 15.19
CA LEU A 678 17.98 20.93 14.18
C LEU A 678 18.00 19.50 14.71
N ASP A 679 18.56 19.26 15.90
CA ASP A 679 18.58 17.93 16.54
C ASP A 679 17.15 17.36 16.70
N GLN A 680 16.23 18.18 17.22
CA GLN A 680 14.86 17.72 17.46
C GLN A 680 14.12 17.40 16.16
N VAL A 681 14.29 18.21 15.09
CA VAL A 681 13.65 17.90 13.80
C VAL A 681 14.29 16.71 13.10
N LEU A 682 15.58 16.47 13.27
CA LEU A 682 16.25 15.27 12.76
C LEU A 682 15.69 14.01 13.43
N ARG A 683 15.41 14.06 14.75
CA ARG A 683 14.76 12.96 15.49
C ARG A 683 13.34 12.71 14.98
N LEU A 684 12.54 13.77 14.75
CA LEU A 684 11.18 13.64 14.20
C LEU A 684 11.17 13.10 12.76
N LEU A 685 12.16 13.45 11.95
CA LEU A 685 12.26 13.05 10.55
C LEU A 685 12.89 11.65 10.38
N HIS A 686 13.70 11.18 11.36
CA HIS A 686 14.48 9.95 11.25
C HIS A 686 13.67 8.71 10.87
N PRO A 687 12.46 8.44 11.40
CA PRO A 687 11.67 7.28 10.98
C PRO A 687 11.34 7.26 9.49
N PHE A 688 11.28 8.42 8.84
CA PHE A 688 10.90 8.59 7.45
C PHE A 688 12.11 8.66 6.50
N MET A 689 13.15 9.41 6.89
CA MET A 689 14.38 9.65 6.13
C MET A 689 15.61 9.32 6.97
N PRO A 690 15.86 8.00 7.22
CA PRO A 690 16.82 7.58 8.24
C PRO A 690 18.27 7.90 7.88
N PHE A 691 18.65 7.87 6.60
CA PHE A 691 20.07 7.98 6.23
C PHE A 691 20.59 9.41 6.30
N ILE A 692 19.92 10.36 5.69
CA ILE A 692 20.32 11.77 5.72
C ILE A 692 20.28 12.33 7.15
N THR A 693 19.28 11.94 7.92
CA THR A 693 19.14 12.40 9.31
C THR A 693 20.25 11.87 10.20
N GLU A 694 20.61 10.59 10.06
CA GLU A 694 21.75 10.01 10.79
C GLU A 694 23.06 10.71 10.39
N GLU A 695 23.31 10.92 9.09
CA GLU A 695 24.54 11.55 8.59
C GLU A 695 24.71 12.99 9.10
N ILE A 696 23.63 13.76 9.10
CA ILE A 696 23.65 15.13 9.65
C ILE A 696 23.85 15.08 11.16
N TRP A 697 23.14 14.20 11.86
CA TRP A 697 23.18 14.09 13.30
C TRP A 697 24.57 13.73 13.83
N GLN A 698 25.25 12.80 13.14
CA GLN A 698 26.64 12.46 13.44
C GLN A 698 27.64 13.64 13.25
N SER A 699 27.21 14.71 12.60
CA SER A 699 28.05 15.88 12.30
C SER A 699 27.79 17.07 13.22
N ILE A 700 26.62 17.13 13.88
CA ILE A 700 26.28 18.18 14.87
C ILE A 700 26.70 17.73 16.28
N PRO A 701 26.81 18.65 17.26
CA PRO A 701 26.95 18.27 18.67
C PRO A 701 25.74 17.44 19.12
N HIS A 702 25.99 16.26 19.66
CA HIS A 702 24.94 15.34 20.12
C HIS A 702 25.44 14.46 21.26
N GLU A 703 24.52 13.82 21.96
CA GLU A 703 24.78 12.77 22.95
C GLU A 703 24.27 11.43 22.43
N GLY A 704 25.01 10.34 22.71
CA GLY A 704 24.68 9.01 22.25
C GLY A 704 25.48 8.57 21.02
N GLU A 705 25.29 7.32 20.61
CA GLU A 705 26.08 6.65 19.56
C GLU A 705 25.44 6.77 18.17
N ALA A 706 24.13 6.71 18.10
CA ALA A 706 23.38 6.75 16.86
C ALA A 706 21.98 7.34 17.04
N LEU A 707 21.49 8.04 16.01
CA LEU A 707 20.16 8.67 16.01
C LEU A 707 19.05 7.64 16.12
N ILE A 708 19.21 6.48 15.51
CA ILE A 708 18.22 5.41 15.52
C ILE A 708 17.85 4.91 16.92
N ILE A 709 18.72 5.10 17.91
CA ILE A 709 18.51 4.75 19.33
C ILE A 709 18.40 5.98 20.23
N ALA A 710 18.46 7.19 19.66
CA ALA A 710 18.26 8.42 20.40
C ALA A 710 16.81 8.57 20.87
N GLN A 711 16.59 9.23 21.98
CA GLN A 711 15.26 9.41 22.57
C GLN A 711 14.36 10.27 21.65
N TRP A 712 13.12 9.82 21.48
CA TRP A 712 12.07 10.60 20.79
C TRP A 712 11.81 11.93 21.50
N PRO A 713 11.63 13.05 20.78
CA PRO A 713 11.32 14.33 21.36
C PRO A 713 10.03 14.32 22.19
N GLU A 714 10.05 15.04 23.29
CA GLU A 714 8.90 15.17 24.17
C GLU A 714 8.39 16.62 24.25
N TYR A 715 7.05 16.76 24.34
CA TYR A 715 6.44 18.07 24.60
C TYR A 715 6.87 18.63 25.96
N ARG A 716 7.24 19.91 25.99
CA ARG A 716 7.68 20.62 27.20
C ARG A 716 6.80 21.84 27.41
N ALA A 717 6.07 21.89 28.54
CA ALA A 717 5.17 22.98 28.87
C ALA A 717 5.89 24.34 29.04
N ASP A 718 7.17 24.36 29.48
CA ASP A 718 8.01 25.54 29.64
C ASP A 718 8.48 26.16 28.32
N LEU A 719 8.30 25.47 27.20
CA LEU A 719 8.60 25.95 25.84
C LEU A 719 7.37 26.42 25.05
N ALA A 720 6.21 26.52 25.69
CA ALA A 720 4.96 26.98 25.07
C ALA A 720 4.83 28.51 25.16
N PHE A 721 5.55 29.23 24.31
CA PHE A 721 5.59 30.71 24.29
C PHE A 721 4.49 31.28 23.36
N LYS A 722 3.22 31.05 23.68
CA LYS A 722 2.10 31.42 22.78
C LYS A 722 1.98 32.95 22.56
N ALA A 723 2.32 33.78 23.54
CA ALA A 723 2.30 35.23 23.40
C ALA A 723 3.33 35.71 22.39
N GLU A 724 4.58 35.25 22.53
CA GLU A 724 5.70 35.59 21.65
C GLU A 724 5.51 34.96 20.25
N GLU A 725 4.91 33.79 20.16
CA GLU A 725 4.53 33.16 18.89
C GLU A 725 3.59 34.08 18.11
N ASN A 726 2.50 34.56 18.73
CA ASN A 726 1.55 35.47 18.08
C ASN A 726 2.19 36.82 17.71
N GLN A 727 3.07 37.34 18.54
CA GLN A 727 3.81 38.56 18.27
C GLN A 727 4.70 38.40 17.02
N MET A 728 5.48 37.33 16.94
CA MET A 728 6.36 37.10 15.81
C MET A 728 5.57 36.89 14.53
N GLU A 729 4.42 36.21 14.58
CA GLU A 729 3.55 36.02 13.40
C GLU A 729 3.03 37.36 12.85
N SER A 730 2.70 38.34 13.70
CA SER A 730 2.31 39.71 13.24
C SER A 730 3.43 40.38 12.48
N VAL A 731 4.69 40.28 12.96
CA VAL A 731 5.87 40.83 12.28
C VAL A 731 6.11 40.12 10.94
N MET A 732 6.01 38.78 10.92
CA MET A 732 6.19 37.95 9.72
C MET A 732 5.11 38.22 8.66
N GLU A 733 3.86 38.44 9.09
CA GLU A 733 2.76 38.85 8.21
C GLU A 733 3.07 40.15 7.49
N ALA A 734 3.54 41.18 8.26
CA ALA A 734 3.98 42.47 7.70
C ALA A 734 5.12 42.30 6.68
N ILE A 735 6.12 41.47 7.02
CA ILE A 735 7.24 41.17 6.10
C ILE A 735 6.74 40.48 4.80
N ARG A 736 5.84 39.47 4.91
CA ARG A 736 5.24 38.81 3.75
C ARG A 736 4.47 39.78 2.87
N ALA A 737 3.63 40.62 3.48
CA ALA A 737 2.81 41.59 2.77
C ALA A 737 3.69 42.63 2.04
N ILE A 738 4.75 43.13 2.67
CA ILE A 738 5.72 44.04 2.03
C ILE A 738 6.43 43.36 0.88
N ARG A 739 6.93 42.13 1.04
CA ARG A 739 7.60 41.36 -0.01
C ARG A 739 6.68 41.09 -1.19
N ALA A 740 5.43 40.72 -0.95
CA ALA A 740 4.43 40.50 -2.00
C ALA A 740 4.21 41.78 -2.79
N ARG A 741 4.01 42.91 -2.11
CA ARG A 741 3.81 44.20 -2.75
C ARG A 741 5.02 44.66 -3.56
N ARG A 742 6.24 44.46 -3.03
CA ARG A 742 7.49 44.77 -3.77
C ARG A 742 7.65 43.91 -5.00
N THR A 743 7.25 42.62 -4.94
CA THR A 743 7.28 41.73 -6.12
C THR A 743 6.27 42.15 -7.17
N GLU A 744 5.06 42.54 -6.80
CA GLU A 744 4.05 43.11 -7.72
C GLU A 744 4.55 44.37 -8.45
N MET A 745 5.31 45.19 -7.71
CA MET A 745 5.89 46.44 -8.26
C MET A 745 7.26 46.23 -8.93
N ASN A 746 7.75 44.98 -9.08
CA ASN A 746 9.07 44.66 -9.62
C ASN A 746 10.24 45.37 -8.93
N VAL A 747 10.15 45.61 -7.60
CA VAL A 747 11.19 46.29 -6.84
C VAL A 747 12.31 45.32 -6.47
N PRO A 748 13.57 45.56 -6.87
CA PRO A 748 14.65 44.62 -6.53
C PRO A 748 14.97 44.66 -5.03
N PRO A 749 15.44 43.52 -4.44
CA PRO A 749 15.84 43.45 -3.03
C PRO A 749 16.90 44.48 -2.59
N SER A 750 17.76 44.89 -3.51
CA SER A 750 18.83 45.88 -3.24
C SER A 750 18.31 47.28 -2.96
N LYS A 751 17.08 47.63 -3.38
CA LYS A 751 16.45 48.91 -3.06
C LYS A 751 15.82 48.87 -1.66
N LYS A 752 16.32 49.63 -0.76
CA LYS A 752 15.75 49.85 0.54
C LYS A 752 14.83 51.08 0.57
N ALA A 753 13.86 51.11 1.45
CA ALA A 753 12.94 52.25 1.60
C ALA A 753 12.55 52.43 3.09
N ALA A 754 12.22 53.64 3.47
CA ALA A 754 11.65 53.91 4.77
C ALA A 754 10.29 53.19 4.96
N LEU A 755 10.03 52.65 6.14
CA LEU A 755 8.80 51.97 6.50
C LEU A 755 8.15 52.67 7.68
N PHE A 756 6.92 53.14 7.50
CA PHE A 756 6.12 53.73 8.57
C PHE A 756 5.01 52.75 8.97
N ILE A 757 4.82 52.50 10.25
CA ILE A 757 3.91 51.51 10.79
C ILE A 757 2.90 52.18 11.75
N LEU A 758 1.64 52.06 11.41
CA LEU A 758 0.54 52.41 12.29
C LEU A 758 -0.10 51.12 12.87
N SER A 759 0.01 50.90 14.15
CA SER A 759 -0.51 49.72 14.83
C SER A 759 -0.90 50.02 16.28
N ALA A 760 -1.95 49.38 16.77
CA ALA A 760 -2.26 49.38 18.21
C ALA A 760 -1.22 48.56 19.03
N LYS A 761 -0.47 47.70 18.37
CA LYS A 761 0.54 46.80 18.94
C LYS A 761 1.98 47.31 18.63
N LYS A 762 2.24 48.60 18.77
CA LYS A 762 3.52 49.26 18.38
C LYS A 762 4.75 48.56 18.94
N GLN A 763 4.70 48.11 20.20
CA GLN A 763 5.80 47.46 20.88
C GLN A 763 6.31 46.23 20.11
N ILE A 764 5.39 45.42 19.53
CA ILE A 764 5.71 44.23 18.78
C ILE A 764 6.57 44.54 17.54
N PHE A 765 6.17 45.58 16.80
CA PHE A 765 6.88 45.98 15.58
C PHE A 765 8.21 46.69 15.89
N ALA A 766 8.29 47.42 17.02
CA ALA A 766 9.52 48.00 17.51
C ALA A 766 10.55 46.92 17.91
N GLU A 767 10.11 45.87 18.59
CA GLU A 767 10.95 44.69 18.89
C GLU A 767 11.34 43.93 17.65
N GLY A 768 10.50 43.95 16.62
CA GLY A 768 10.72 43.32 15.29
C GLY A 768 11.46 44.20 14.28
N GLU A 769 11.89 45.43 14.63
CA GLU A 769 12.51 46.36 13.71
C GLU A 769 13.66 45.76 12.90
N GLY A 770 14.60 45.08 13.58
CA GLY A 770 15.73 44.44 12.92
C GLY A 770 15.33 43.37 11.88
N PHE A 771 14.21 42.68 12.07
CA PHE A 771 13.68 41.72 11.09
C PHE A 771 13.03 42.46 9.90
N LEU A 772 12.29 43.54 10.16
CA LEU A 772 11.70 44.37 9.09
C LEU A 772 12.78 45.04 8.26
N GLN A 773 13.83 45.62 8.86
CA GLN A 773 14.95 46.20 8.14
C GLN A 773 15.64 45.18 7.21
N ARG A 774 15.86 43.99 7.70
CA ARG A 774 16.56 42.95 6.95
C ARG A 774 15.68 42.23 5.93
N LEU A 775 14.50 41.77 6.34
CA LEU A 775 13.68 40.85 5.56
C LEU A 775 12.61 41.55 4.73
N ALA A 776 12.18 42.75 5.12
CA ALA A 776 11.29 43.60 4.32
C ALA A 776 12.06 44.68 3.55
N TYR A 777 13.41 44.68 3.65
CA TYR A 777 14.27 45.67 3.02
C TYR A 777 13.95 47.11 3.39
N ALA A 778 13.57 47.34 4.69
CA ALA A 778 13.37 48.65 5.23
C ALA A 778 14.73 49.30 5.56
N ASP A 779 14.88 50.60 5.26
CA ASP A 779 16.06 51.36 5.61
C ASP A 779 15.93 51.89 7.03
N GLU A 780 14.79 52.51 7.33
CA GLU A 780 14.38 53.01 8.61
C GLU A 780 12.95 52.54 8.90
N VAL A 781 12.65 52.24 10.16
CA VAL A 781 11.29 51.83 10.61
C VAL A 781 10.79 52.85 11.64
N THR A 782 9.68 53.51 11.35
CA THR A 782 9.10 54.53 12.19
C THR A 782 7.69 54.12 12.64
N MET A 783 7.44 54.14 13.97
CA MET A 783 6.10 53.88 14.53
C MET A 783 5.28 55.18 14.52
N LEU A 784 4.10 55.12 13.90
CA LEU A 784 3.19 56.26 13.82
C LEU A 784 2.17 56.21 14.97
N ASP A 785 1.76 57.44 15.43
CA ASP A 785 0.69 57.63 16.42
C ASP A 785 -0.70 57.80 15.79
N ALA A 786 -0.73 58.30 14.56
CA ALA A 786 -1.92 58.53 13.78
C ALA A 786 -1.65 58.27 12.28
N GLU A 787 -2.71 58.13 11.53
CA GLU A 787 -2.61 57.98 10.06
C GLU A 787 -2.02 59.26 9.46
N PRO A 788 -1.06 59.15 8.47
CA PRO A 788 -0.49 60.33 7.84
C PRO A 788 -1.56 61.19 7.16
N GLU A 789 -1.49 62.49 7.34
CA GLU A 789 -2.45 63.49 6.76
C GLU A 789 -2.43 63.46 5.22
N ASN A 790 -1.31 63.14 4.63
CA ASN A 790 -1.15 62.97 3.19
C ASN A 790 -0.61 61.57 2.86
N LEU A 791 -1.34 60.81 2.05
CA LEU A 791 -0.97 59.50 1.54
C LEU A 791 -0.52 59.54 0.07
N ASP A 792 -0.49 60.74 -0.53
CA ASP A 792 -0.01 60.89 -1.91
C ASP A 792 1.44 60.43 -2.01
N GLY A 793 1.73 59.54 -2.98
CA GLY A 793 3.06 58.95 -3.14
C GLY A 793 3.46 57.90 -2.11
N MET A 794 2.53 57.39 -1.30
CA MET A 794 2.74 56.27 -0.38
C MET A 794 2.10 54.97 -0.88
N VAL A 795 2.85 53.90 -0.83
CA VAL A 795 2.32 52.53 -0.98
C VAL A 795 1.75 52.15 0.37
N THR A 796 0.44 51.94 0.43
CA THR A 796 -0.25 51.47 1.65
C THR A 796 -0.48 49.96 1.59
N ILE A 797 -0.15 49.28 2.68
CA ILE A 797 -0.35 47.83 2.86
C ILE A 797 -1.09 47.64 4.18
N THR A 798 -2.16 46.89 4.18
CA THR A 798 -2.94 46.60 5.40
C THR A 798 -2.77 45.12 5.73
N THR A 799 -2.42 44.85 6.99
CA THR A 799 -2.38 43.50 7.60
C THR A 799 -3.40 43.42 8.74
N ALA A 800 -3.53 42.24 9.36
CA ALA A 800 -4.44 42.10 10.47
C ALA A 800 -4.13 43.07 11.66
N ASP A 801 -2.86 43.31 11.92
CA ASP A 801 -2.37 44.07 13.10
C ASP A 801 -1.76 45.43 12.77
N ALA A 802 -1.59 45.78 11.50
CA ALA A 802 -0.92 47.04 11.14
C ALA A 802 -1.33 47.60 9.78
N LYS A 803 -1.25 48.94 9.65
CA LYS A 803 -1.16 49.63 8.37
C LYS A 803 0.30 50.06 8.12
N LEU A 804 0.83 49.69 6.96
CA LEU A 804 2.21 49.91 6.59
C LEU A 804 2.25 50.90 5.43
N TYR A 805 3.12 51.90 5.50
CA TYR A 805 3.29 52.93 4.50
C TYR A 805 4.74 52.99 4.03
N ILE A 806 4.97 52.96 2.73
CA ILE A 806 6.29 52.99 2.13
C ILE A 806 6.30 54.08 1.06
N PRO A 807 7.26 55.05 1.07
CA PRO A 807 7.35 56.06 0.03
C PRO A 807 7.64 55.44 -1.34
N MET A 808 6.77 55.65 -2.30
CA MET A 808 6.84 55.07 -3.64
C MET A 808 8.10 55.51 -4.38
N GLY A 809 8.48 56.80 -4.24
CA GLY A 809 9.69 57.35 -4.88
C GLY A 809 11.00 56.70 -4.41
N GLN A 810 11.00 56.03 -3.24
CA GLN A 810 12.15 55.23 -2.77
C GLN A 810 12.14 53.81 -3.36
N LEU A 811 10.99 53.28 -3.74
CA LEU A 811 10.86 51.92 -4.25
C LEU A 811 11.19 51.83 -5.75
N VAL A 812 10.74 52.82 -6.52
CA VAL A 812 10.93 52.85 -7.98
C VAL A 812 11.79 54.06 -8.40
N ASP A 813 12.49 53.90 -9.49
CA ASP A 813 13.12 55.02 -10.17
C ASP A 813 12.04 55.65 -11.05
N VAL A 814 11.46 56.75 -10.55
CA VAL A 814 10.24 57.35 -11.13
C VAL A 814 10.43 57.65 -12.60
N GLU A 815 11.59 58.23 -13.01
CA GLU A 815 11.87 58.55 -14.41
C GLU A 815 11.94 57.28 -15.31
N LYS A 816 12.61 56.25 -14.84
CA LYS A 816 12.70 54.97 -15.58
C LYS A 816 11.38 54.24 -15.62
N GLU A 817 10.59 54.28 -14.56
CA GLU A 817 9.27 53.64 -14.51
C GLU A 817 8.26 54.33 -15.38
N ILE A 818 8.26 55.69 -15.40
CA ILE A 818 7.49 56.48 -16.34
C ILE A 818 7.87 56.12 -17.80
N ALA A 819 9.17 56.01 -18.09
CA ALA A 819 9.64 55.61 -19.42
C ALA A 819 9.21 54.17 -19.77
N ARG A 820 9.25 53.24 -18.82
CA ARG A 820 8.78 51.85 -18.99
C ARG A 820 7.29 51.79 -19.28
N ILE A 821 6.47 52.44 -18.42
CA ILE A 821 5.00 52.45 -18.54
C ILE A 821 4.62 53.12 -19.86
N THR A 822 5.24 54.22 -20.21
CA THR A 822 5.01 54.94 -21.50
C THR A 822 5.28 54.00 -22.68
N LYS A 823 6.39 53.27 -22.64
CA LYS A 823 6.73 52.32 -23.71
C LYS A 823 5.74 51.14 -23.78
N GLU A 824 5.29 50.61 -22.64
CA GLU A 824 4.27 49.56 -22.61
C GLU A 824 2.92 50.07 -23.10
N LEU A 825 2.53 51.27 -22.70
CA LEU A 825 1.33 51.95 -23.15
C LEU A 825 1.32 52.14 -24.67
N ASP A 826 2.45 52.61 -25.24
CA ASP A 826 2.61 52.77 -26.69
C ASP A 826 2.51 51.40 -27.42
N ASN A 827 3.10 50.35 -26.87
CA ASN A 827 3.00 49.01 -27.44
C ASN A 827 1.59 48.47 -27.36
N ALA A 828 0.91 48.64 -26.23
CA ALA A 828 -0.48 48.21 -26.04
C ALA A 828 -1.43 48.96 -26.99
N ARG A 829 -1.24 50.27 -27.17
CA ARG A 829 -2.00 51.11 -28.12
C ARG A 829 -1.77 50.67 -29.59
N LYS A 830 -0.53 50.39 -29.97
CA LYS A 830 -0.20 49.87 -31.31
C LYS A 830 -0.86 48.52 -31.56
N PHE A 831 -0.82 47.63 -30.56
CA PHE A 831 -1.43 46.32 -30.71
C PHE A 831 -2.96 46.40 -30.77
N LEU A 832 -3.58 47.22 -29.92
CA LEU A 832 -5.03 47.47 -29.97
C LEU A 832 -5.44 48.07 -31.33
N SER A 833 -4.72 49.05 -31.86
CA SER A 833 -4.97 49.67 -33.20
C SER A 833 -4.90 48.58 -34.28
N SER A 834 -3.94 47.68 -34.23
CA SER A 834 -3.84 46.55 -35.18
C SER A 834 -5.04 45.60 -35.09
N LEU A 835 -5.53 45.28 -33.84
CA LEU A 835 -6.70 44.44 -33.63
C LEU A 835 -7.97 45.16 -34.13
N GLU A 836 -8.12 46.46 -33.87
CA GLU A 836 -9.28 47.25 -34.31
C GLU A 836 -9.29 47.42 -35.84
N ALA A 837 -8.15 47.62 -36.49
CA ALA A 837 -8.01 47.62 -37.92
C ALA A 837 -8.42 46.26 -38.55
N LYS A 838 -8.08 45.16 -37.88
CA LYS A 838 -8.47 43.80 -38.29
C LYS A 838 -9.96 43.56 -38.13
N LEU A 839 -10.54 44.03 -37.02
CA LEU A 839 -11.96 43.91 -36.71
C LEU A 839 -12.87 44.86 -37.51
N SER A 840 -12.33 45.99 -38.05
CA SER A 840 -13.02 46.89 -38.95
C SER A 840 -12.93 46.45 -40.42
N ASN A 841 -12.15 45.44 -40.75
CA ASN A 841 -12.07 44.90 -42.09
C ASN A 841 -13.27 44.00 -42.37
N GLU A 842 -14.28 44.48 -43.13
CA GLU A 842 -15.50 43.73 -43.44
C GLU A 842 -15.21 42.40 -44.13
N LYS A 843 -14.14 42.26 -44.90
CA LYS A 843 -13.75 41.01 -45.57
C LYS A 843 -13.24 39.97 -44.54
N PHE A 844 -12.65 40.40 -43.43
CA PHE A 844 -12.23 39.52 -42.35
C PHE A 844 -13.41 39.09 -41.54
N VAL A 845 -14.22 40.02 -41.06
CA VAL A 845 -15.37 39.77 -40.19
C VAL A 845 -16.45 38.90 -40.85
N SER A 846 -16.63 39.05 -42.17
CA SER A 846 -17.62 38.27 -42.92
C SER A 846 -17.16 36.88 -43.36
N ARG A 847 -15.84 36.62 -43.39
CA ARG A 847 -15.30 35.34 -43.92
C ARG A 847 -14.64 34.45 -42.82
N ALA A 848 -14.22 35.03 -41.70
CA ALA A 848 -13.61 34.27 -40.64
C ALA A 848 -14.69 33.57 -39.79
N PRO A 849 -14.40 32.38 -39.22
CA PRO A 849 -15.28 31.71 -38.25
C PRO A 849 -15.62 32.64 -37.08
N GLU A 850 -16.87 32.63 -36.63
CA GLU A 850 -17.37 33.46 -35.54
C GLU A 850 -16.53 33.37 -34.26
N ALA A 851 -16.06 32.17 -33.92
CA ALA A 851 -15.14 31.94 -32.79
C ALA A 851 -13.82 32.71 -32.89
N VAL A 852 -13.28 32.87 -34.10
CA VAL A 852 -12.04 33.63 -34.36
C VAL A 852 -12.29 35.12 -34.21
N VAL A 853 -13.42 35.61 -34.71
CA VAL A 853 -13.80 37.02 -34.59
C VAL A 853 -14.04 37.41 -33.13
N ASN A 854 -14.73 36.55 -32.38
CA ASN A 854 -14.98 36.74 -30.96
C ASN A 854 -13.68 36.70 -30.12
N ALA A 855 -12.76 35.79 -30.41
CA ALA A 855 -11.43 35.76 -29.77
C ALA A 855 -10.63 37.07 -30.02
N GLU A 856 -10.70 37.66 -31.24
CA GLU A 856 -10.03 38.94 -31.50
C GLU A 856 -10.75 40.10 -30.78
N ARG A 857 -12.09 40.08 -30.63
CA ARG A 857 -12.82 41.06 -29.83
C ARG A 857 -12.47 40.99 -28.33
N GLU A 858 -12.33 39.79 -27.78
CA GLU A 858 -11.90 39.59 -26.39
C GLU A 858 -10.47 40.11 -26.17
N LYS A 859 -9.56 39.86 -27.10
CA LYS A 859 -8.22 40.40 -27.05
C LYS A 859 -8.24 41.94 -27.08
N ALA A 860 -9.06 42.54 -27.95
CA ALA A 860 -9.20 43.99 -28.00
C ALA A 860 -9.78 44.58 -26.70
N ALA A 861 -10.76 43.94 -26.08
CA ALA A 861 -11.30 44.31 -24.78
C ALA A 861 -10.21 44.27 -23.69
N LYS A 862 -9.47 43.17 -23.59
CA LYS A 862 -8.35 43.03 -22.63
C LYS A 862 -7.29 44.07 -22.80
N HIS A 863 -6.98 44.47 -24.05
CA HIS A 863 -5.98 45.51 -24.28
C HIS A 863 -6.50 46.92 -23.98
N ARG A 864 -7.81 47.20 -24.11
CA ARG A 864 -8.41 48.45 -23.63
C ARG A 864 -8.33 48.55 -22.10
N ASP A 865 -8.64 47.48 -21.40
CA ASP A 865 -8.51 47.44 -19.94
C ASP A 865 -7.04 47.63 -19.49
N LEU A 866 -6.10 46.97 -20.15
CA LEU A 866 -4.68 47.14 -19.92
C LEU A 866 -4.22 48.58 -20.15
N ILE A 867 -4.69 49.23 -21.25
CA ILE A 867 -4.36 50.64 -21.56
C ILE A 867 -4.90 51.54 -20.44
N ALA A 868 -6.14 51.37 -20.00
CA ALA A 868 -6.71 52.15 -18.91
C ALA A 868 -5.93 51.99 -17.61
N GLN A 869 -5.48 50.75 -17.27
CA GLN A 869 -4.63 50.50 -16.09
C GLN A 869 -3.26 51.17 -16.22
N LEU A 870 -2.62 51.09 -17.42
CA LEU A 870 -1.33 51.73 -17.65
C LEU A 870 -1.44 53.27 -17.61
N GLU A 871 -2.51 53.88 -18.15
CA GLU A 871 -2.76 55.31 -18.06
C GLU A 871 -2.97 55.79 -16.62
N GLN A 872 -3.71 55.02 -15.84
CA GLN A 872 -3.88 55.31 -14.41
C GLN A 872 -2.53 55.22 -13.65
N SER A 873 -1.74 54.18 -13.96
CA SER A 873 -0.41 54.01 -13.37
C SER A 873 0.55 55.12 -13.77
N LEU A 874 0.53 55.56 -15.03
CA LEU A 874 1.34 56.65 -15.53
C LEU A 874 0.99 57.96 -14.84
N SER A 875 -0.30 58.28 -14.74
CA SER A 875 -0.79 59.47 -14.02
C SER A 875 -0.44 59.49 -12.54
N ALA A 876 -0.40 58.31 -11.90
CA ALA A 876 0.05 58.17 -10.53
C ALA A 876 1.56 58.42 -10.36
N MET A 877 2.37 57.96 -11.35
CA MET A 877 3.82 58.15 -11.36
C MET A 877 4.23 59.61 -11.69
N GLU A 878 3.50 60.30 -12.55
CA GLU A 878 3.74 61.69 -12.91
C GLU A 878 3.42 62.70 -11.79
N LYS A 879 2.65 62.26 -10.79
CA LYS A 879 2.36 63.06 -9.59
C LYS A 879 3.41 62.92 -8.48
N LEU A 880 4.31 61.96 -8.59
CA LEU A 880 5.42 61.71 -7.69
C LEU A 880 6.65 62.53 -8.07
#